data_094f5c3d11bb7a0a662e4dd15177654e
#
_entry.id   094f5c3d11bb7a0a662e4dd15177654e
#
_cell.length_a   1.000
_cell.length_b   1.000
_cell.length_c   1.000
_cell.angle_alpha   90.00
_cell.angle_beta   90.00
_cell.angle_gamma   90.00
#
_symmetry.space_group_name_H-M   'P 1'
#
loop_
_entity.id
_entity.type
_entity.pdbx_description
1 polymer ?
#
loop_
_entity_poly.entity_id
_entity_poly.type
_entity_poly.pdbx_seq_one_letter_code
_entity_poly.pdbx_strand_id
1 'polypeptide(L)'
;MFKLAINRPITVLMFFLALMIFGLISAFSMSVNLFPNVSIPLIKITSKINGDLNFVESKVTKEIENALSEIDGVKTITSTAYDNFSVSVVEFKLGKNLEVAANDVRDKIGTLSLPSKPEIEKIGSDSGSAISLFLYSKDKLQLMREINDKIKPFLQRVEGVGKIEAKGFLEPQIRIELKPNELRKYNLNALDVANIIKSQNFKQALGELNNNQDNYIIKGYFEATNLEELSNLRIKTGVFLSDIANISSLYEDEKQSALYEGKEGVLLELGKITNYNTPEMIKNVKNALPILEKQIPKDISINMLYDKSLNIHKHLSQVIFDMVLGIFLTLVIVFLFLRNLSATLIACIAIPTSIISTFFIIDLLGYDLNRLTFIALTLSIGIFIDDAIVVIENIAKKLKTYPPLQAAFLGINEIGFSVLSISIVLLCVFIPISYMNSIPGLFFNALGISVASGIVISFLVSVFLIPSIGARFLNPKENKFYEKTEAFFEKIEQKYENLLYKILQNKVKFILATLVFIGFSFALATRIGLDFLPMEDDSEIQVLLESKKDLSLEAMKEKSLNLLEKIKNDSNVKYAFLLVGYDDAKDATKAKIYVKLKNLDERNLRQSAIVSLYRQKFQDESLKIKILELPKIEGAGIDDPVQFLILGDDLNTLKEAASQAKEILGTNARIVDISDNANTTKDEVALHINKEKAKLLDVNPQYIAGVLGYSFSQLSVGSMDRGNSKDDIILSFAPEFKKDIEALKRISIKNNQGINLELSSVVDFIYSKDLKTINRYNKNRSVKITAGVNDLSLGAVQKLLLDNMDKILNNNPSLSYAFSGFINLLGETVQGFAMAVALAFVLIYLVLAALYESFILPLIIMITMPLAFGGASIGLFITGHNFSLFVLIAIILLFGMVGKNAILLVDVANKKCHEGLDPDKALLIAGKSRLRAILMTTFAMIFAMLPLALSRGAGYEANSPMAIAIIFGLISSTLLTLLVVPALFKFCFKLDSKLRKIYEREKLN
;
A
#
# COMPACT_ATOMS: atom_id res chain seq x y z
N MET A 1 -23.53 40.33 1.75
CA MET A 1 -22.16 39.88 1.99
C MET A 1 -21.15 40.53 1.04
N PHE A 2 -21.31 40.53 -0.30
CA PHE A 2 -20.35 41.05 -1.27
C PHE A 2 -20.02 42.57 -1.06
N LYS A 3 -21.06 43.39 -0.82
CA LYS A 3 -20.90 44.86 -0.55
C LYS A 3 -20.03 45.10 0.69
N LEU A 4 -20.14 44.27 1.72
CA LEU A 4 -19.36 44.42 2.95
C LEU A 4 -17.88 44.05 2.71
N ALA A 5 -17.59 42.99 1.94
CA ALA A 5 -16.24 42.58 1.59
C ALA A 5 -15.50 43.65 0.75
N ILE A 6 -16.17 44.25 -0.23
CA ILE A 6 -15.59 45.28 -1.09
C ILE A 6 -15.31 46.57 -0.31
N ASN A 7 -16.19 46.92 0.67
CA ASN A 7 -16.03 48.10 1.49
C ASN A 7 -15.00 47.98 2.62
N ARG A 8 -14.66 46.74 3.04
CA ARG A 8 -13.70 46.45 4.13
C ARG A 8 -12.54 45.58 3.66
N PRO A 9 -11.67 46.07 2.76
CA PRO A 9 -10.63 45.28 2.13
C PRO A 9 -9.57 44.76 3.11
N ILE A 10 -9.23 45.60 4.13
CA ILE A 10 -8.23 45.20 5.13
C ILE A 10 -8.74 44.01 5.97
N THR A 11 -10.02 43.99 6.34
CA THR A 11 -10.62 42.87 7.07
C THR A 11 -10.56 41.58 6.25
N VAL A 12 -10.88 41.68 4.96
CA VAL A 12 -10.82 40.51 4.04
C VAL A 12 -9.39 40.02 3.87
N LEU A 13 -8.44 40.96 3.64
CA LEU A 13 -7.03 40.62 3.48
C LEU A 13 -6.47 39.94 4.73
N MET A 14 -6.76 40.48 5.92
CA MET A 14 -6.29 39.91 7.19
C MET A 14 -6.89 38.53 7.48
N PHE A 15 -8.15 38.31 7.09
CA PHE A 15 -8.79 37.00 7.22
C PHE A 15 -8.05 35.92 6.37
N PHE A 16 -7.78 36.20 5.09
CA PHE A 16 -7.07 35.26 4.24
C PHE A 16 -5.60 35.13 4.61
N LEU A 17 -4.97 36.21 5.08
CA LEU A 17 -3.60 36.17 5.60
C LEU A 17 -3.53 35.29 6.85
N ALA A 18 -4.49 35.36 7.75
CA ALA A 18 -4.57 34.46 8.91
C ALA A 18 -4.75 33.01 8.49
N LEU A 19 -5.63 32.72 7.52
CA LEU A 19 -5.79 31.37 6.96
C LEU A 19 -4.49 30.85 6.33
N MET A 20 -3.74 31.69 5.61
CA MET A 20 -2.44 31.33 5.06
C MET A 20 -1.41 31.04 6.16
N ILE A 21 -1.37 31.84 7.23
CA ILE A 21 -0.46 31.60 8.36
C ILE A 21 -0.79 30.24 9.02
N PHE A 22 -2.07 29.99 9.34
CA PHE A 22 -2.48 28.71 9.89
C PHE A 22 -2.17 27.56 8.92
N GLY A 23 -2.43 27.72 7.62
CA GLY A 23 -2.09 26.73 6.62
C GLY A 23 -0.59 26.46 6.52
N LEU A 24 0.25 27.47 6.66
CA LEU A 24 1.71 27.30 6.68
C LEU A 24 2.17 26.54 7.94
N ILE A 25 1.62 26.88 9.10
CA ILE A 25 1.89 26.17 10.36
C ILE A 25 1.49 24.69 10.20
N SER A 26 0.28 24.42 9.73
CA SER A 26 -0.20 23.07 9.47
C SER A 26 0.69 22.31 8.48
N ALA A 27 1.13 22.92 7.39
CA ALA A 27 2.01 22.30 6.40
C ALA A 27 3.36 21.83 7.00
N PHE A 28 3.87 22.52 8.02
CA PHE A 28 5.09 22.11 8.72
C PHE A 28 4.85 21.10 9.86
N SER A 29 3.65 21.05 10.42
CA SER A 29 3.30 20.14 11.52
C SER A 29 2.79 18.78 11.06
N MET A 30 2.21 18.70 9.85
CA MET A 30 1.64 17.46 9.30
C MET A 30 2.72 16.42 9.02
N SER A 31 2.36 15.14 9.25
CA SER A 31 3.22 14.01 8.87
C SER A 31 3.32 13.88 7.35
N VAL A 32 4.51 13.49 6.89
CA VAL A 32 4.81 13.34 5.46
C VAL A 32 5.01 11.86 5.13
N ASN A 33 4.19 11.33 4.22
CA ASN A 33 4.22 9.94 3.78
C ASN A 33 4.22 9.83 2.24
N LEU A 34 4.54 8.67 1.70
CA LEU A 34 4.45 8.44 0.25
C LEU A 34 2.99 8.30 -0.19
N PHE A 35 2.22 7.48 0.53
CA PHE A 35 0.79 7.26 0.34
C PHE A 35 0.01 7.65 1.59
N PRO A 36 -1.31 7.87 1.48
CA PRO A 36 -2.15 8.07 2.65
C PRO A 36 -1.98 6.93 3.65
N ASN A 37 -2.19 7.22 4.91
CA ASN A 37 -2.13 6.22 5.97
C ASN A 37 -3.28 5.22 5.76
N VAL A 38 -3.01 4.17 4.97
CA VAL A 38 -3.95 3.08 4.71
C VAL A 38 -3.82 2.08 5.85
N SER A 39 -4.44 2.37 6.98
CA SER A 39 -4.47 1.40 8.07
C SER A 39 -5.45 0.28 7.73
N ILE A 40 -4.96 -0.74 7.01
CA ILE A 40 -5.70 -2.00 6.88
C ILE A 40 -5.67 -2.65 8.26
N PRO A 41 -6.82 -2.87 8.91
CA PRO A 41 -6.85 -3.45 10.25
C PRO A 41 -6.58 -4.96 10.16
N LEU A 42 -5.29 -5.32 10.21
CA LEU A 42 -4.80 -6.69 10.18
C LEU A 42 -4.25 -7.08 11.56
N ILE A 43 -4.59 -8.28 11.99
CA ILE A 43 -4.04 -8.87 13.21
C ILE A 43 -3.46 -10.23 12.88
N LYS A 44 -2.18 -10.42 13.20
CA LYS A 44 -1.46 -11.70 13.08
C LYS A 44 -1.46 -12.41 14.43
N ILE A 45 -1.84 -13.66 14.41
CA ILE A 45 -1.84 -14.55 15.57
C ILE A 45 -0.87 -15.69 15.27
N THR A 46 0.17 -15.84 16.09
CA THR A 46 1.14 -16.92 15.99
C THR A 46 1.02 -17.82 17.22
N SER A 47 0.68 -19.10 17.01
CA SER A 47 0.56 -20.09 18.08
C SER A 47 1.60 -21.19 17.90
N LYS A 48 2.52 -21.30 18.85
CA LYS A 48 3.58 -22.33 18.87
C LYS A 48 3.08 -23.56 19.63
N ILE A 49 3.30 -24.76 19.08
CA ILE A 49 2.92 -26.03 19.68
C ILE A 49 3.81 -27.16 19.14
N ASN A 50 4.10 -28.16 19.96
CA ASN A 50 4.77 -29.35 19.47
C ASN A 50 3.73 -30.32 18.87
N GLY A 51 3.74 -30.47 17.56
CA GLY A 51 2.83 -31.34 16.83
C GLY A 51 3.11 -31.32 15.33
N ASP A 52 2.64 -32.38 14.67
CA ASP A 52 2.68 -32.49 13.23
C ASP A 52 1.67 -31.56 12.56
N LEU A 53 1.82 -31.38 11.27
CA LEU A 53 1.03 -30.47 10.46
C LEU A 53 -0.49 -30.68 10.62
N ASN A 54 -0.96 -31.93 10.59
CA ASN A 54 -2.38 -32.26 10.71
C ASN A 54 -2.94 -31.98 12.10
N PHE A 55 -2.13 -32.21 13.12
CA PHE A 55 -2.49 -31.91 14.51
C PHE A 55 -2.59 -30.39 14.70
N VAL A 56 -1.61 -29.64 14.20
CA VAL A 56 -1.62 -28.16 14.26
C VAL A 56 -2.83 -27.60 13.50
N GLU A 57 -3.14 -28.13 12.30
CA GLU A 57 -4.34 -27.70 11.55
C GLU A 57 -5.61 -27.94 12.35
N SER A 58 -5.78 -29.18 12.89
CA SER A 58 -7.05 -29.58 13.50
C SER A 58 -7.28 -29.04 14.91
N LYS A 59 -6.23 -28.93 15.73
CA LYS A 59 -6.32 -28.57 17.15
C LYS A 59 -5.96 -27.13 17.48
N VAL A 60 -5.30 -26.43 16.56
CA VAL A 60 -4.89 -25.04 16.76
C VAL A 60 -5.51 -24.13 15.72
N THR A 61 -5.22 -24.38 14.44
CA THR A 61 -5.62 -23.46 13.37
C THR A 61 -7.14 -23.37 13.26
N LYS A 62 -7.85 -24.50 13.20
CA LYS A 62 -9.32 -24.52 13.12
C LYS A 62 -10.00 -23.93 14.35
N GLU A 63 -9.47 -24.18 15.56
CA GLU A 63 -10.01 -23.61 16.79
C GLU A 63 -9.86 -22.07 16.80
N ILE A 64 -8.70 -21.56 16.39
CA ILE A 64 -8.45 -20.13 16.25
C ILE A 64 -9.39 -19.52 15.19
N GLU A 65 -9.52 -20.14 13.99
CA GLU A 65 -10.42 -19.67 12.93
C GLU A 65 -11.89 -19.61 13.40
N ASN A 66 -12.34 -20.62 14.17
CA ASN A 66 -13.69 -20.64 14.71
C ASN A 66 -13.94 -19.48 15.67
N ALA A 67 -13.04 -19.28 16.62
CA ALA A 67 -13.13 -18.16 17.58
C ALA A 67 -13.09 -16.80 16.88
N LEU A 68 -12.22 -16.63 15.90
CA LEU A 68 -12.08 -15.38 15.15
C LEU A 68 -13.30 -15.07 14.29
N SER A 69 -13.96 -16.10 13.75
CA SER A 69 -15.15 -15.90 12.90
C SER A 69 -16.38 -15.37 13.66
N GLU A 70 -16.38 -15.47 15.00
CA GLU A 70 -17.44 -14.93 15.86
C GLU A 70 -17.27 -13.44 16.17
N ILE A 71 -16.12 -12.85 15.80
CA ILE A 71 -15.83 -11.44 16.06
C ILE A 71 -16.51 -10.57 15.01
N ASP A 72 -17.26 -9.57 15.46
CA ASP A 72 -17.89 -8.62 14.54
C ASP A 72 -16.89 -7.82 13.72
N GLY A 73 -17.20 -7.61 12.46
CA GLY A 73 -16.39 -6.82 11.54
C GLY A 73 -15.22 -7.58 10.90
N VAL A 74 -15.09 -8.88 11.10
CA VAL A 74 -14.13 -9.71 10.35
C VAL A 74 -14.51 -9.74 8.87
N LYS A 75 -13.52 -9.49 8.00
CA LYS A 75 -13.65 -9.53 6.53
C LYS A 75 -13.11 -10.84 5.96
N THR A 76 -11.85 -11.17 6.29
CA THR A 76 -11.20 -12.42 5.85
C THR A 76 -10.30 -12.99 6.94
N ILE A 77 -10.18 -14.32 6.96
CA ILE A 77 -9.24 -15.06 7.81
C ILE A 77 -8.36 -15.90 6.89
N THR A 78 -7.06 -15.66 6.94
CA THR A 78 -6.06 -16.45 6.20
C THR A 78 -5.16 -17.14 7.21
N SER A 79 -5.09 -18.48 7.15
CA SER A 79 -4.28 -19.26 8.09
C SER A 79 -3.31 -20.14 7.34
N THR A 80 -2.14 -20.35 7.93
CA THR A 80 -1.14 -21.32 7.48
C THR A 80 -0.70 -22.16 8.67
N ALA A 81 -0.94 -23.47 8.59
CA ALA A 81 -0.40 -24.43 9.52
C ALA A 81 0.96 -24.90 9.05
N TYR A 82 1.90 -24.97 9.97
CA TYR A 82 3.24 -25.53 9.84
C TYR A 82 3.42 -26.64 10.88
N ASP A 83 4.49 -27.41 10.78
CA ASP A 83 4.89 -28.21 11.92
C ASP A 83 5.27 -27.29 13.10
N ASN A 84 4.78 -27.63 14.27
CA ASN A 84 5.07 -26.96 15.53
C ASN A 84 4.56 -25.51 15.68
N PHE A 85 3.86 -24.92 14.69
CA PHE A 85 3.21 -23.62 14.86
C PHE A 85 2.13 -23.35 13.81
N SER A 86 1.24 -22.40 14.15
CA SER A 86 0.21 -21.88 13.24
C SER A 86 0.31 -20.37 13.18
N VAL A 87 0.09 -19.81 11.99
CA VAL A 87 -0.04 -18.38 11.76
C VAL A 87 -1.41 -18.11 11.18
N SER A 88 -2.21 -17.28 11.84
CA SER A 88 -3.50 -16.81 11.33
C SER A 88 -3.49 -15.29 11.23
N VAL A 89 -3.88 -14.76 10.07
CA VAL A 89 -4.01 -13.33 9.82
C VAL A 89 -5.49 -13.01 9.60
N VAL A 90 -6.00 -12.09 10.39
CA VAL A 90 -7.39 -11.62 10.32
C VAL A 90 -7.42 -10.23 9.74
N GLU A 91 -8.15 -10.06 8.65
CA GLU A 91 -8.49 -8.76 8.10
C GLU A 91 -9.88 -8.34 8.58
N PHE A 92 -9.96 -7.16 9.19
CA PHE A 92 -11.24 -6.57 9.57
C PHE A 92 -11.74 -5.60 8.51
N LYS A 93 -13.05 -5.33 8.54
CA LYS A 93 -13.65 -4.29 7.71
C LYS A 93 -13.03 -2.93 8.02
N LEU A 94 -12.85 -2.11 6.99
CA LEU A 94 -12.35 -0.74 7.15
C LEU A 94 -13.27 0.04 8.11
N GLY A 95 -12.66 0.89 8.94
CA GLY A 95 -13.36 1.64 9.98
C GLY A 95 -13.44 0.95 11.35
N LYS A 96 -13.12 -0.36 11.44
CA LYS A 96 -12.96 -1.03 12.75
C LYS A 96 -11.66 -0.50 13.40
N ASN A 97 -11.77 0.01 14.62
CA ASN A 97 -10.59 0.45 15.37
C ASN A 97 -9.69 -0.75 15.67
N LEU A 98 -8.41 -0.67 15.26
CA LEU A 98 -7.44 -1.76 15.38
C LEU A 98 -7.19 -2.15 16.87
N GLU A 99 -7.25 -1.19 17.80
CA GLU A 99 -7.08 -1.45 19.23
C GLU A 99 -8.25 -2.27 19.78
N VAL A 100 -9.48 -1.90 19.41
CA VAL A 100 -10.69 -2.63 19.77
C VAL A 100 -10.65 -4.03 19.16
N ALA A 101 -10.33 -4.14 17.88
CA ALA A 101 -10.21 -5.42 17.20
C ALA A 101 -9.15 -6.34 17.87
N ALA A 102 -8.00 -5.79 18.27
CA ALA A 102 -6.96 -6.55 18.96
C ALA A 102 -7.42 -7.03 20.35
N ASN A 103 -8.21 -6.24 21.07
CA ASN A 103 -8.79 -6.65 22.34
C ASN A 103 -9.85 -7.73 22.13
N ASP A 104 -10.76 -7.57 21.14
CA ASP A 104 -11.75 -8.58 20.79
C ASP A 104 -11.08 -9.92 20.45
N VAL A 105 -10.00 -9.89 19.65
CA VAL A 105 -9.20 -11.08 19.32
C VAL A 105 -8.57 -11.69 20.57
N ARG A 106 -7.98 -10.86 21.42
CA ARG A 106 -7.31 -11.32 22.65
C ARG A 106 -8.29 -11.98 23.61
N ASP A 107 -9.47 -11.39 23.77
CA ASP A 107 -10.52 -11.92 24.66
C ASP A 107 -11.06 -13.25 24.12
N LYS A 108 -11.36 -13.33 22.81
CA LYS A 108 -11.86 -14.58 22.20
C LYS A 108 -10.82 -15.71 22.22
N ILE A 109 -9.57 -15.42 21.88
CA ILE A 109 -8.49 -16.41 21.91
C ILE A 109 -8.17 -16.81 23.36
N GLY A 110 -8.28 -15.89 24.31
CA GLY A 110 -8.06 -16.15 25.74
C GLY A 110 -9.03 -17.19 26.34
N THR A 111 -10.20 -17.41 25.73
CA THR A 111 -11.16 -18.44 26.17
C THR A 111 -10.83 -19.85 25.64
N LEU A 112 -9.91 -19.96 24.66
CA LEU A 112 -9.52 -21.25 24.07
C LEU A 112 -8.52 -21.98 24.96
N SER A 113 -8.71 -23.29 25.09
CA SER A 113 -7.75 -24.17 25.76
C SER A 113 -6.63 -24.57 24.80
N LEU A 114 -5.80 -23.59 24.38
CA LEU A 114 -4.67 -23.85 23.49
C LEU A 114 -3.44 -24.33 24.30
N PRO A 115 -2.62 -25.22 23.72
CA PRO A 115 -1.44 -25.76 24.41
C PRO A 115 -0.37 -24.73 24.77
N SER A 116 -0.31 -23.62 24.05
CA SER A 116 0.56 -22.47 24.35
C SER A 116 -0.20 -21.15 24.16
N LYS A 117 0.23 -20.10 24.87
CA LYS A 117 -0.35 -18.77 24.72
C LYS A 117 0.04 -18.18 23.34
N PRO A 118 -0.94 -17.84 22.48
CA PRO A 118 -0.64 -17.24 21.18
C PRO A 118 -0.05 -15.83 21.31
N GLU A 119 0.87 -15.52 20.41
CA GLU A 119 1.39 -14.17 20.21
C GLU A 119 0.44 -13.43 19.26
N ILE A 120 -0.07 -12.28 19.69
CA ILE A 120 -1.00 -11.44 18.92
C ILE A 120 -0.30 -10.14 18.54
N GLU A 121 -0.15 -9.93 17.25
CA GLU A 121 0.56 -8.79 16.67
C GLU A 121 -0.36 -7.99 15.75
N LYS A 122 -0.35 -6.66 15.92
CA LYS A 122 -1.05 -5.74 15.01
C LYS A 122 -0.16 -5.50 13.79
N ILE A 123 -0.69 -5.72 12.60
CA ILE A 123 -0.01 -5.41 11.34
C ILE A 123 -0.67 -4.16 10.76
N GLY A 124 0.06 -3.06 10.69
CA GLY A 124 -0.36 -1.88 9.92
C GLY A 124 0.22 -1.94 8.50
N SER A 125 -0.38 -1.24 7.56
CA SER A 125 0.20 -1.03 6.22
C SER A 125 1.56 -0.32 6.26
N ASP A 126 1.87 0.33 7.36
CA ASP A 126 3.13 1.02 7.65
C ASP A 126 4.08 0.18 8.51
N SER A 127 3.77 -1.10 8.77
CA SER A 127 4.60 -2.00 9.58
C SER A 127 5.86 -2.49 8.84
N GLY A 128 5.99 -2.18 7.56
CA GLY A 128 7.18 -2.48 6.77
C GLY A 128 8.41 -1.71 7.26
N SER A 129 9.59 -2.19 6.88
CA SER A 129 10.86 -1.56 7.23
C SER A 129 10.96 -0.13 6.67
N ALA A 130 11.15 0.86 7.55
CA ALA A 130 11.42 2.24 7.15
C ALA A 130 12.92 2.47 6.92
N ILE A 131 13.77 1.78 7.70
CA ILE A 131 15.23 1.81 7.60
C ILE A 131 15.79 0.44 7.95
N SER A 132 16.78 -0.03 7.19
CA SER A 132 17.47 -1.29 7.46
C SER A 132 18.95 -1.03 7.71
N LEU A 133 19.45 -1.57 8.83
CA LEU A 133 20.84 -1.47 9.28
C LEU A 133 21.47 -2.86 9.24
N PHE A 134 22.59 -3.01 8.55
CA PHE A 134 23.37 -4.23 8.56
C PHE A 134 24.53 -4.12 9.54
N LEU A 135 24.59 -5.04 10.48
CA LEU A 135 25.59 -5.10 11.53
C LEU A 135 26.52 -6.31 11.29
N TYR A 136 27.78 -6.06 11.40
CA TYR A 136 28.82 -7.08 11.22
C TYR A 136 29.92 -6.94 12.27
N SER A 137 30.38 -8.08 12.80
CA SER A 137 31.63 -8.23 13.58
C SER A 137 32.30 -9.56 13.23
N LYS A 138 33.59 -9.65 13.48
CA LYS A 138 34.31 -10.92 13.37
C LYS A 138 33.89 -11.91 14.47
N ASP A 139 33.59 -11.41 15.67
CA ASP A 139 33.06 -12.22 16.76
C ASP A 139 31.51 -12.18 16.69
N LYS A 140 30.94 -13.27 16.16
CA LYS A 140 29.50 -13.42 15.97
C LYS A 140 28.75 -13.47 17.30
N LEU A 141 29.31 -14.14 18.33
CA LEU A 141 28.66 -14.25 19.64
C LEU A 141 28.62 -12.89 20.35
N GLN A 142 29.72 -12.14 20.29
CA GLN A 142 29.75 -10.78 20.84
C GLN A 142 28.74 -9.88 20.13
N LEU A 143 28.66 -9.96 18.78
CA LEU A 143 27.66 -9.21 18.00
C LEU A 143 26.24 -9.50 18.47
N MET A 144 25.84 -10.79 18.62
CA MET A 144 24.50 -11.17 19.06
C MET A 144 24.17 -10.61 20.45
N ARG A 145 25.14 -10.64 21.36
CA ARG A 145 24.98 -10.09 22.70
C ARG A 145 24.82 -8.58 22.71
N GLU A 146 25.67 -7.86 21.98
CA GLU A 146 25.58 -6.40 21.89
C GLU A 146 24.26 -5.95 21.23
N ILE A 147 23.76 -6.71 20.25
CA ILE A 147 22.44 -6.46 19.64
C ILE A 147 21.34 -6.59 20.68
N ASN A 148 21.34 -7.68 21.46
CA ASN A 148 20.31 -7.95 22.43
C ASN A 148 20.36 -6.98 23.63
N ASP A 149 21.55 -6.78 24.17
CA ASP A 149 21.72 -6.10 25.46
C ASP A 149 21.81 -4.56 25.32
N LYS A 150 22.29 -4.03 24.16
CA LYS A 150 22.52 -2.59 23.99
C LYS A 150 21.87 -2.02 22.73
N ILE A 151 22.14 -2.60 21.55
CA ILE A 151 21.78 -1.94 20.28
C ILE A 151 20.25 -1.87 20.11
N LYS A 152 19.57 -3.01 20.27
CA LYS A 152 18.10 -3.07 20.12
C LYS A 152 17.40 -2.22 21.18
N PRO A 153 17.72 -2.29 22.50
CA PRO A 153 17.13 -1.41 23.50
C PRO A 153 17.41 0.07 23.29
N PHE A 154 18.61 0.42 22.78
CA PHE A 154 18.94 1.80 22.46
C PHE A 154 18.09 2.34 21.30
N LEU A 155 18.00 1.59 20.20
CA LEU A 155 17.19 1.98 19.04
C LEU A 155 15.70 2.03 19.35
N GLN A 156 15.19 1.18 20.23
CA GLN A 156 13.79 1.22 20.69
C GLN A 156 13.40 2.48 21.47
N ARG A 157 14.38 3.19 22.03
CA ARG A 157 14.16 4.47 22.75
C ARG A 157 14.19 5.67 21.82
N VAL A 158 14.62 5.49 20.55
CA VAL A 158 14.64 6.57 19.58
C VAL A 158 13.21 6.92 19.21
N GLU A 159 12.89 8.20 19.29
CA GLU A 159 11.55 8.71 19.01
C GLU A 159 11.07 8.34 17.61
N GLY A 160 9.88 7.78 17.52
CA GLY A 160 9.26 7.32 16.28
C GLY A 160 9.57 5.86 15.90
N VAL A 161 10.55 5.20 16.54
CA VAL A 161 10.85 3.79 16.32
C VAL A 161 9.81 2.92 17.03
N GLY A 162 9.14 2.08 16.25
CA GLY A 162 8.18 1.10 16.74
C GLY A 162 8.78 -0.30 16.86
N LYS A 163 8.55 -1.13 15.84
CA LYS A 163 9.05 -2.51 15.80
C LYS A 163 10.49 -2.57 15.28
N ILE A 164 11.31 -3.42 15.89
CA ILE A 164 12.63 -3.78 15.38
C ILE A 164 12.68 -5.29 15.15
N GLU A 165 12.82 -5.69 13.89
CA GLU A 165 13.08 -7.07 13.50
C GLU A 165 14.55 -7.28 13.21
N ALA A 166 15.09 -8.40 13.70
CA ALA A 166 16.49 -8.76 13.49
C ALA A 166 16.56 -10.03 12.64
N LYS A 167 16.92 -9.90 11.38
CA LYS A 167 17.10 -11.02 10.44
C LYS A 167 18.54 -11.51 10.50
N GLY A 168 18.71 -12.84 10.59
CA GLY A 168 20.04 -13.45 10.84
C GLY A 168 20.52 -13.31 12.29
N PHE A 169 19.67 -12.79 13.19
CA PHE A 169 19.95 -12.77 14.61
C PHE A 169 19.74 -14.16 15.22
N LEU A 170 20.68 -14.57 16.06
CA LEU A 170 20.68 -15.85 16.74
C LEU A 170 20.73 -15.59 18.26
N GLU A 171 19.78 -16.15 19.00
CA GLU A 171 19.75 -15.95 20.44
C GLU A 171 20.96 -16.59 21.11
N PRO A 172 21.73 -15.84 21.92
CA PRO A 172 22.81 -16.41 22.72
C PRO A 172 22.25 -17.44 23.71
N GLN A 173 22.89 -18.58 23.79
CA GLN A 173 22.48 -19.68 24.65
C GLN A 173 23.68 -20.47 25.19
N ILE A 174 23.48 -21.23 26.25
CA ILE A 174 24.43 -22.19 26.75
C ILE A 174 24.04 -23.55 26.20
N ARG A 175 24.93 -24.17 25.44
CA ARG A 175 24.72 -25.51 24.86
C ARG A 175 25.37 -26.57 25.70
N ILE A 176 24.58 -27.60 26.02
CA ILE A 176 25.03 -28.86 26.57
C ILE A 176 24.88 -29.91 25.46
N GLU A 177 26.00 -30.21 24.83
CA GLU A 177 26.08 -31.16 23.72
C GLU A 177 26.42 -32.54 24.25
N LEU A 178 25.40 -33.39 24.39
CA LEU A 178 25.52 -34.75 24.92
C LEU A 178 26.28 -35.68 23.96
N LYS A 179 27.13 -36.53 24.53
CA LYS A 179 27.85 -37.59 23.85
C LYS A 179 27.15 -38.93 24.05
N PRO A 180 26.44 -39.48 23.03
CA PRO A 180 25.63 -40.70 23.17
C PRO A 180 26.41 -41.91 23.67
N ASN A 181 27.70 -42.04 23.28
CA ASN A 181 28.56 -43.13 23.71
C ASN A 181 28.86 -43.06 25.22
N GLU A 182 29.12 -41.90 25.77
CA GLU A 182 29.38 -41.72 27.21
C GLU A 182 28.06 -41.91 28.02
N LEU A 183 26.92 -41.39 27.48
CA LEU A 183 25.63 -41.64 28.10
C LEU A 183 25.34 -43.18 28.28
N ARG A 184 25.60 -43.97 27.24
CA ARG A 184 25.43 -45.41 27.27
C ARG A 184 26.35 -46.06 28.29
N LYS A 185 27.60 -45.66 28.39
CA LYS A 185 28.58 -46.14 29.37
C LYS A 185 28.14 -45.96 30.80
N TYR A 186 27.51 -44.82 31.12
CA TYR A 186 27.02 -44.52 32.47
C TYR A 186 25.56 -44.94 32.69
N ASN A 187 24.92 -45.60 31.72
CA ASN A 187 23.49 -46.02 31.78
C ASN A 187 22.58 -44.79 31.96
N LEU A 188 22.78 -43.73 31.15
CA LEU A 188 22.00 -42.49 31.12
C LEU A 188 21.42 -42.29 29.72
N ASN A 189 20.39 -41.43 29.64
CA ASN A 189 19.89 -40.91 28.37
C ASN A 189 19.62 -39.40 28.51
N ALA A 190 19.23 -38.75 27.39
CA ALA A 190 19.04 -37.28 27.37
C ALA A 190 17.95 -36.80 28.32
N LEU A 191 16.86 -37.53 28.48
CA LEU A 191 15.77 -37.19 29.43
C LEU A 191 16.21 -37.30 30.88
N ASP A 192 17.02 -38.32 31.23
CA ASP A 192 17.57 -38.45 32.60
C ASP A 192 18.43 -37.25 32.94
N VAL A 193 19.33 -36.86 32.04
CA VAL A 193 20.20 -35.67 32.20
C VAL A 193 19.38 -34.41 32.32
N ALA A 194 18.36 -34.23 31.47
CA ALA A 194 17.48 -33.09 31.51
C ALA A 194 16.78 -32.93 32.87
N ASN A 195 16.23 -34.02 33.37
CA ASN A 195 15.52 -34.00 34.66
C ASN A 195 16.47 -33.71 35.84
N ILE A 196 17.67 -34.24 35.79
CA ILE A 196 18.68 -33.99 36.83
C ILE A 196 19.13 -32.49 36.81
N ILE A 197 19.43 -31.92 35.63
CA ILE A 197 19.77 -30.51 35.53
C ILE A 197 18.62 -29.64 36.03
N LYS A 198 17.37 -29.89 35.61
CA LYS A 198 16.18 -29.14 36.09
C LYS A 198 15.99 -29.20 37.59
N SER A 199 16.36 -30.34 38.23
CA SER A 199 16.21 -30.52 39.66
C SER A 199 17.32 -29.86 40.49
N GLN A 200 18.47 -29.56 39.88
CA GLN A 200 19.63 -29.00 40.59
C GLN A 200 19.91 -27.52 40.19
N ASN A 201 19.44 -27.07 39.00
CA ASN A 201 19.71 -25.72 38.50
C ASN A 201 18.41 -24.91 38.42
N PHE A 202 18.01 -24.30 39.55
CA PHE A 202 16.79 -23.52 39.67
C PHE A 202 16.90 -22.41 40.70
N LYS A 203 16.01 -21.41 40.59
CA LYS A 203 15.86 -20.31 41.55
C LYS A 203 14.41 -20.24 42.01
N GLN A 204 14.18 -20.24 43.29
CA GLN A 204 12.84 -20.29 43.87
C GLN A 204 12.75 -19.46 45.13
N ALA A 205 11.62 -18.77 45.31
CA ALA A 205 11.24 -18.22 46.60
C ALA A 205 10.75 -19.37 47.48
N LEU A 206 11.35 -19.57 48.65
CA LEU A 206 11.09 -20.69 49.54
C LEU A 206 10.10 -20.37 50.67
N GLY A 207 9.74 -19.10 50.84
CA GLY A 207 8.79 -18.65 51.82
C GLY A 207 9.28 -17.44 52.63
N GLU A 208 8.63 -17.19 53.73
CA GLU A 208 8.93 -16.07 54.63
C GLU A 208 9.18 -16.57 56.06
N LEU A 209 10.13 -15.97 56.73
CA LEU A 209 10.43 -16.18 58.12
C LEU A 209 10.04 -14.92 58.86
N ASN A 210 8.97 -15.04 59.67
CA ASN A 210 8.38 -13.92 60.39
C ASN A 210 8.72 -14.07 61.87
N ASN A 211 9.48 -13.14 62.40
CA ASN A 211 9.60 -13.01 63.86
C ASN A 211 8.88 -11.72 64.27
N ASN A 212 8.59 -11.55 65.56
CA ASN A 212 7.76 -10.45 66.05
C ASN A 212 8.25 -9.02 65.69
N GLN A 213 9.41 -8.87 65.07
CA GLN A 213 10.01 -7.57 64.72
C GLN A 213 10.35 -7.47 63.26
N ASP A 214 10.79 -8.55 62.59
CA ASP A 214 11.28 -8.54 61.22
C ASP A 214 10.67 -9.64 60.37
N ASN A 215 10.48 -9.36 59.09
CA ASN A 215 10.02 -10.32 58.11
C ASN A 215 11.14 -10.58 57.09
N TYR A 216 11.63 -11.81 57.02
CA TYR A 216 12.69 -12.24 56.10
C TYR A 216 12.13 -13.11 54.96
N ILE A 217 12.37 -12.71 53.74
CA ILE A 217 12.02 -13.54 52.56
C ILE A 217 13.18 -14.54 52.35
N ILE A 218 12.84 -15.82 52.36
CA ILE A 218 13.81 -16.90 52.07
C ILE A 218 13.82 -17.16 50.56
N LYS A 219 14.99 -16.97 49.93
CA LYS A 219 15.20 -17.25 48.53
C LYS A 219 16.28 -18.30 48.35
N GLY A 220 15.98 -19.36 47.58
CA GLY A 220 16.99 -20.36 47.18
C GLY A 220 17.61 -19.99 45.82
N TYR A 221 18.89 -19.83 45.79
CA TYR A 221 19.72 -19.60 44.60
C TYR A 221 20.53 -20.88 44.35
N PHE A 222 19.99 -21.76 43.53
CA PHE A 222 20.60 -23.05 43.20
C PHE A 222 21.08 -23.07 41.73
N GLU A 223 20.97 -21.93 41.05
CA GLU A 223 21.44 -21.79 39.67
C GLU A 223 22.98 -21.72 39.63
N ALA A 224 23.56 -22.40 38.61
CA ALA A 224 24.98 -22.20 38.26
C ALA A 224 25.20 -20.77 37.78
N THR A 225 26.22 -20.10 38.31
CA THR A 225 26.55 -18.71 38.00
C THR A 225 27.55 -18.58 36.82
N ASN A 226 28.22 -19.65 36.46
CA ASN A 226 29.20 -19.72 35.37
C ASN A 226 29.27 -21.11 34.73
N LEU A 227 29.97 -21.22 33.61
CA LEU A 227 30.09 -22.48 32.85
C LEU A 227 30.82 -23.57 33.64
N GLU A 228 31.76 -23.19 34.54
CA GLU A 228 32.52 -24.12 35.30
C GLU A 228 31.64 -24.81 36.39
N GLU A 229 30.80 -24.05 37.08
CA GLU A 229 29.82 -24.59 38.01
C GLU A 229 28.83 -25.51 37.30
N LEU A 230 28.35 -25.14 36.13
CA LEU A 230 27.46 -25.96 35.33
C LEU A 230 28.15 -27.27 34.88
N SER A 231 29.44 -27.18 34.50
CA SER A 231 30.21 -28.34 34.07
C SER A 231 30.47 -29.33 35.19
N ASN A 232 30.64 -28.85 36.43
CA ASN A 232 30.84 -29.63 37.64
C ASN A 232 29.53 -30.13 38.28
N LEU A 233 28.41 -29.95 37.65
CA LEU A 233 27.13 -30.41 38.11
C LEU A 233 27.09 -31.95 38.17
N ARG A 234 26.76 -32.53 39.33
CA ARG A 234 26.84 -33.96 39.54
C ARG A 234 25.58 -34.66 38.98
N ILE A 235 25.80 -35.45 37.92
CA ILE A 235 24.72 -36.20 37.24
C ILE A 235 24.45 -37.56 37.95
N LYS A 236 25.51 -38.22 38.35
CA LYS A 236 25.46 -39.50 39.10
C LYS A 236 26.64 -39.59 40.03
N THR A 237 26.64 -40.54 40.98
CA THR A 237 27.80 -40.76 41.88
C THR A 237 29.08 -40.98 41.04
N GLY A 238 30.02 -40.05 41.13
CA GLY A 238 31.31 -40.09 40.43
C GLY A 238 31.23 -39.68 38.94
N VAL A 239 30.10 -39.10 38.48
CA VAL A 239 29.94 -38.65 37.10
C VAL A 239 29.47 -37.19 37.10
N PHE A 240 30.20 -36.32 36.48
CA PHE A 240 29.89 -34.91 36.28
C PHE A 240 29.35 -34.65 34.88
N LEU A 241 28.68 -33.51 34.70
CA LEU A 241 28.12 -33.15 33.40
C LEU A 241 29.20 -33.04 32.29
N SER A 242 30.37 -32.57 32.63
CA SER A 242 31.56 -32.53 31.79
C SER A 242 32.04 -33.89 31.27
N ASP A 243 31.74 -34.98 31.98
CA ASP A 243 32.14 -36.31 31.55
C ASP A 243 31.29 -36.83 30.40
N ILE A 244 30.03 -36.38 30.32
CA ILE A 244 29.01 -36.88 29.36
C ILE A 244 28.63 -35.85 28.28
N ALA A 245 29.05 -34.58 28.38
CA ALA A 245 28.69 -33.52 27.49
C ALA A 245 29.82 -32.52 27.25
N ASN A 246 29.76 -31.82 26.12
CA ASN A 246 30.51 -30.58 25.91
C ASN A 246 29.61 -29.39 26.29
N ILE A 247 30.16 -28.47 27.09
CA ILE A 247 29.40 -27.30 27.54
C ILE A 247 30.08 -26.05 27.01
N SER A 248 29.33 -25.23 26.29
CA SER A 248 29.84 -24.04 25.67
C SER A 248 28.80 -22.92 25.62
N SER A 249 29.28 -21.68 25.63
CA SER A 249 28.43 -20.54 25.33
C SER A 249 28.46 -20.30 23.83
N LEU A 250 27.31 -20.52 23.19
CA LEU A 250 27.12 -20.39 21.74
C LEU A 250 25.82 -19.61 21.46
N TYR A 251 25.28 -19.79 20.30
CA TYR A 251 23.98 -19.27 19.88
C TYR A 251 23.10 -20.41 19.33
N GLU A 252 21.81 -20.13 19.12
CA GLU A 252 20.88 -21.09 18.51
C GLU A 252 21.35 -21.56 17.13
N ASP A 253 20.85 -22.73 16.67
CA ASP A 253 21.17 -23.23 15.32
C ASP A 253 20.65 -22.25 14.27
N GLU A 254 21.50 -22.00 13.28
CA GLU A 254 21.18 -21.07 12.21
C GLU A 254 20.04 -21.60 11.33
N LYS A 255 18.94 -20.88 11.33
CA LYS A 255 17.80 -21.09 10.44
C LYS A 255 17.66 -20.00 9.39
N GLN A 256 18.36 -18.89 9.61
CA GLN A 256 18.33 -17.70 8.78
C GLN A 256 19.71 -17.07 8.72
N SER A 257 20.12 -16.58 7.54
CA SER A 257 21.42 -15.91 7.37
C SER A 257 21.25 -14.64 6.54
N ALA A 258 21.88 -13.54 6.97
CA ALA A 258 21.95 -12.26 6.27
C ALA A 258 23.38 -11.99 5.82
N LEU A 259 23.57 -11.66 4.52
CA LEU A 259 24.90 -11.45 3.92
C LEU A 259 24.92 -10.14 3.13
N TYR A 260 25.96 -9.36 3.37
CA TYR A 260 26.27 -8.13 2.65
C TYR A 260 27.77 -8.02 2.39
N GLU A 261 28.16 -7.73 1.15
CA GLU A 261 29.58 -7.64 0.71
C GLU A 261 30.43 -8.86 1.06
N GLY A 262 29.83 -10.07 1.01
CA GLY A 262 30.52 -11.31 1.36
C GLY A 262 30.70 -11.54 2.87
N LYS A 263 30.19 -10.65 3.71
CA LYS A 263 30.22 -10.76 5.17
C LYS A 263 28.86 -11.22 5.68
N GLU A 264 28.89 -12.16 6.61
CA GLU A 264 27.70 -12.61 7.31
C GLU A 264 27.46 -11.78 8.56
N GLY A 265 26.23 -11.31 8.77
CA GLY A 265 25.89 -10.40 9.86
C GLY A 265 24.40 -10.43 10.20
N VAL A 266 23.92 -9.37 10.82
CA VAL A 266 22.52 -9.20 11.23
C VAL A 266 21.94 -7.98 10.53
N LEU A 267 20.79 -8.16 9.89
CA LEU A 267 19.99 -7.07 9.32
C LEU A 267 18.92 -6.67 10.33
N LEU A 268 19.04 -5.46 10.88
CA LEU A 268 18.00 -4.85 11.72
C LEU A 268 17.06 -4.04 10.84
N GLU A 269 15.81 -4.43 10.80
CA GLU A 269 14.73 -3.74 10.10
C GLU A 269 13.90 -2.95 11.12
N LEU A 270 13.91 -1.62 11.00
CA LEU A 270 13.21 -0.71 11.90
C LEU A 270 11.94 -0.19 11.25
N GLY A 271 10.80 -0.51 11.84
CA GLY A 271 9.49 0.04 11.52
C GLY A 271 9.16 1.25 12.38
N LYS A 272 8.28 2.11 11.89
CA LYS A 272 7.80 3.29 12.65
C LYS A 272 6.64 2.95 13.58
N ILE A 273 6.41 3.80 14.58
CA ILE A 273 5.15 3.83 15.32
C ILE A 273 4.02 4.27 14.38
N THR A 274 2.84 3.69 14.53
CA THR A 274 1.66 4.05 13.73
C THR A 274 1.42 5.57 13.78
N ASN A 275 1.14 6.18 12.63
CA ASN A 275 0.91 7.62 12.46
C ASN A 275 2.11 8.54 12.71
N TYR A 276 3.32 8.02 12.97
CA TYR A 276 4.51 8.86 13.08
C TYR A 276 5.07 9.24 11.70
N ASN A 277 5.77 10.36 11.62
CA ASN A 277 6.40 10.85 10.38
C ASN A 277 7.61 9.98 10.00
N THR A 278 7.53 9.27 8.84
CA THR A 278 8.60 8.35 8.41
C THR A 278 9.96 9.04 8.19
N PRO A 279 10.06 10.15 7.43
CA PRO A 279 11.33 10.90 7.29
C PRO A 279 11.91 11.38 8.61
N GLU A 280 11.07 11.81 9.54
CA GLU A 280 11.50 12.29 10.85
C GLU A 280 12.07 11.18 11.72
N MET A 281 11.37 10.04 11.82
CA MET A 281 11.89 8.85 12.50
C MET A 281 13.26 8.44 11.95
N ILE A 282 13.40 8.36 10.61
CA ILE A 282 14.68 8.00 9.98
C ILE A 282 15.76 9.02 10.31
N LYS A 283 15.43 10.32 10.33
CA LYS A 283 16.34 11.38 10.74
C LYS A 283 16.78 11.20 12.21
N ASN A 284 15.84 10.88 13.10
CA ASN A 284 16.13 10.62 14.51
C ASN A 284 17.05 9.42 14.69
N VAL A 285 16.81 8.32 13.95
CA VAL A 285 17.71 7.16 13.92
C VAL A 285 19.10 7.55 13.42
N LYS A 286 19.20 8.27 12.28
CA LYS A 286 20.50 8.73 11.76
C LYS A 286 21.27 9.59 12.76
N ASN A 287 20.59 10.45 13.49
CA ASN A 287 21.20 11.28 14.53
C ASN A 287 21.65 10.45 15.76
N ALA A 288 20.95 9.35 16.04
CA ALA A 288 21.26 8.46 17.15
C ALA A 288 22.42 7.50 16.85
N LEU A 289 22.65 7.11 15.58
CA LEU A 289 23.71 6.17 15.20
C LEU A 289 25.12 6.57 15.67
N PRO A 290 25.59 7.83 15.50
CA PRO A 290 26.94 8.23 15.98
C PRO A 290 27.09 8.16 17.51
N ILE A 291 25.97 8.25 18.25
CA ILE A 291 25.96 8.10 19.70
C ILE A 291 26.08 6.62 20.07
N LEU A 292 25.34 5.77 19.36
CA LEU A 292 25.37 4.32 19.51
C LEU A 292 26.77 3.76 19.19
N GLU A 293 27.40 4.18 18.09
CA GLU A 293 28.72 3.74 17.66
C GLU A 293 29.83 4.01 18.71
N LYS A 294 29.66 5.03 19.54
CA LYS A 294 30.58 5.32 20.67
C LYS A 294 30.40 4.40 21.87
N GLN A 295 29.20 3.76 21.98
CA GLN A 295 28.83 2.90 23.13
C GLN A 295 29.06 1.41 22.86
N ILE A 296 29.27 1.02 21.61
CA ILE A 296 29.50 -0.36 21.19
C ILE A 296 31.00 -0.60 20.90
N PRO A 297 31.45 -1.87 20.91
CA PRO A 297 32.80 -2.24 20.52
C PRO A 297 33.15 -1.78 19.08
N LYS A 298 34.40 -1.32 18.88
CA LYS A 298 34.85 -0.75 17.60
C LYS A 298 34.92 -1.76 16.44
N ASP A 299 34.89 -3.04 16.73
CA ASP A 299 34.90 -4.13 15.75
C ASP A 299 33.49 -4.36 15.12
N ILE A 300 32.46 -3.79 15.71
CA ILE A 300 31.09 -3.84 15.18
C ILE A 300 30.91 -2.69 14.18
N SER A 301 30.68 -3.03 12.92
CA SER A 301 30.34 -2.07 11.87
C SER A 301 28.84 -1.99 11.64
N ILE A 302 28.31 -0.77 11.47
CA ILE A 302 26.90 -0.52 11.14
C ILE A 302 26.84 0.09 9.74
N ASN A 303 26.16 -0.58 8.82
CA ASN A 303 25.94 -0.11 7.46
C ASN A 303 24.44 0.09 7.20
N MET A 304 24.07 1.28 6.74
CA MET A 304 22.68 1.55 6.34
C MET A 304 22.45 1.06 4.92
N LEU A 305 21.59 0.05 4.76
CA LEU A 305 21.30 -0.53 3.45
C LEU A 305 20.00 0.02 2.82
N TYR A 306 18.98 0.27 3.61
CA TYR A 306 17.70 0.77 3.12
C TYR A 306 17.28 2.03 3.87
N ASP A 307 16.76 3.00 3.14
CA ASP A 307 16.27 4.28 3.66
C ASP A 307 15.07 4.75 2.84
N LYS A 308 13.88 4.53 3.37
CA LYS A 308 12.60 4.88 2.72
C LYS A 308 12.42 6.39 2.55
N SER A 309 13.09 7.22 3.39
CA SER A 309 12.97 8.68 3.29
C SER A 309 13.52 9.23 1.97
N LEU A 310 14.52 8.58 1.39
CA LEU A 310 15.10 8.98 0.11
C LEU A 310 14.06 8.88 -1.02
N ASN A 311 13.31 7.78 -1.07
CA ASN A 311 12.26 7.58 -2.05
C ASN A 311 11.11 8.57 -1.82
N ILE A 312 10.68 8.78 -0.55
CA ILE A 312 9.65 9.76 -0.21
C ILE A 312 10.05 11.16 -0.68
N HIS A 313 11.26 11.62 -0.34
CA HIS A 313 11.74 12.92 -0.76
C HIS A 313 11.84 13.07 -2.28
N LYS A 314 12.32 12.02 -2.98
CA LYS A 314 12.44 12.02 -4.44
C LYS A 314 11.08 12.19 -5.12
N HIS A 315 10.08 11.41 -4.71
CA HIS A 315 8.72 11.51 -5.27
C HIS A 315 8.05 12.85 -4.95
N LEU A 316 8.12 13.31 -3.71
CA LEU A 316 7.51 14.58 -3.31
C LEU A 316 8.18 15.79 -3.98
N SER A 317 9.51 15.80 -4.03
CA SER A 317 10.25 16.88 -4.72
C SER A 317 9.88 16.97 -6.20
N GLN A 318 9.69 15.82 -6.86
CA GLN A 318 9.25 15.79 -8.26
C GLN A 318 7.84 16.40 -8.42
N VAL A 319 6.88 15.97 -7.58
CA VAL A 319 5.51 16.51 -7.67
C VAL A 319 5.45 18.01 -7.33
N ILE A 320 6.22 18.46 -6.34
CA ILE A 320 6.33 19.88 -6.00
C ILE A 320 6.94 20.68 -7.16
N PHE A 321 7.99 20.15 -7.80
CA PHE A 321 8.58 20.78 -8.98
C PHE A 321 7.58 20.89 -10.12
N ASP A 322 6.87 19.81 -10.44
CA ASP A 322 5.84 19.77 -11.50
C ASP A 322 4.70 20.76 -11.17
N MET A 323 4.31 20.86 -9.89
CA MET A 323 3.31 21.81 -9.41
C MET A 323 3.76 23.27 -9.61
N VAL A 324 4.97 23.62 -9.19
CA VAL A 324 5.51 24.98 -9.35
C VAL A 324 5.64 25.38 -10.83
N LEU A 325 6.13 24.45 -11.66
CA LEU A 325 6.23 24.68 -13.09
C LEU A 325 4.84 24.80 -13.74
N GLY A 326 3.87 24.00 -13.29
CA GLY A 326 2.46 24.08 -13.73
C GLY A 326 1.83 25.44 -13.37
N ILE A 327 2.06 25.94 -12.15
CA ILE A 327 1.63 27.28 -11.75
C ILE A 327 2.24 28.34 -12.69
N PHE A 328 3.56 28.27 -12.93
CA PHE A 328 4.23 29.21 -13.80
C PHE A 328 3.65 29.22 -15.22
N LEU A 329 3.47 28.05 -15.84
CA LEU A 329 2.89 27.94 -17.17
C LEU A 329 1.45 28.45 -17.22
N THR A 330 0.66 28.17 -16.19
CA THR A 330 -0.71 28.71 -16.04
C THR A 330 -0.71 30.24 -16.02
N LEU A 331 0.22 30.87 -15.29
CA LEU A 331 0.36 32.30 -15.22
C LEU A 331 0.69 32.91 -16.59
N VAL A 332 1.58 32.28 -17.34
CA VAL A 332 1.93 32.70 -18.71
C VAL A 332 0.70 32.66 -19.61
N ILE A 333 -0.07 31.58 -19.60
CA ILE A 333 -1.28 31.45 -20.42
C ILE A 333 -2.32 32.50 -20.04
N VAL A 334 -2.59 32.66 -18.75
CA VAL A 334 -3.55 33.65 -18.26
C VAL A 334 -3.15 35.05 -18.69
N PHE A 335 -1.84 35.38 -18.60
CA PHE A 335 -1.32 36.65 -19.10
C PHE A 335 -1.53 36.83 -20.61
N LEU A 336 -1.31 35.79 -21.42
CA LEU A 336 -1.50 35.84 -22.87
C LEU A 336 -2.97 36.10 -23.25
N PHE A 337 -3.92 35.58 -22.48
CA PHE A 337 -5.34 35.78 -22.75
C PHE A 337 -5.88 37.09 -22.16
N LEU A 338 -5.55 37.42 -20.89
CA LEU A 338 -5.99 38.67 -20.25
C LEU A 338 -5.26 39.91 -20.79
N ARG A 339 -4.00 39.75 -21.21
CA ARG A 339 -3.15 40.78 -21.79
C ARG A 339 -3.03 42.03 -20.89
N ASN A 340 -3.31 41.87 -19.62
CA ASN A 340 -3.27 42.91 -18.59
C ASN A 340 -2.52 42.37 -17.37
N LEU A 341 -1.35 42.94 -17.08
CA LEU A 341 -0.48 42.44 -16.00
C LEU A 341 -1.16 42.56 -14.62
N SER A 342 -1.90 43.65 -14.35
CA SER A 342 -2.58 43.82 -13.07
C SER A 342 -3.68 42.79 -12.87
N ALA A 343 -4.46 42.46 -13.92
CA ALA A 343 -5.49 41.45 -13.89
C ALA A 343 -4.88 40.05 -13.66
N THR A 344 -3.76 39.76 -14.35
CA THR A 344 -3.04 38.52 -14.18
C THR A 344 -2.49 38.33 -12.78
N LEU A 345 -1.82 39.35 -12.23
CA LEU A 345 -1.27 39.31 -10.86
C LEU A 345 -2.36 39.11 -9.81
N ILE A 346 -3.52 39.77 -9.96
CA ILE A 346 -4.65 39.60 -9.04
C ILE A 346 -5.19 38.16 -9.12
N ALA A 347 -5.35 37.59 -10.34
CA ALA A 347 -5.75 36.21 -10.51
C ALA A 347 -4.74 35.24 -9.89
N CYS A 348 -3.44 35.56 -10.03
CA CYS A 348 -2.35 34.75 -9.49
C CYS A 348 -2.35 34.63 -7.97
N ILE A 349 -2.85 35.63 -7.24
CA ILE A 349 -2.96 35.59 -5.77
C ILE A 349 -3.91 34.46 -5.33
N ALA A 350 -4.89 34.09 -6.14
CA ALA A 350 -5.82 33.03 -5.81
C ALA A 350 -5.14 31.67 -5.61
N ILE A 351 -4.12 31.32 -6.42
CA ILE A 351 -3.47 30.01 -6.36
C ILE A 351 -2.76 29.79 -5.01
N PRO A 352 -1.74 30.60 -4.61
CA PRO A 352 -1.05 30.37 -3.35
C PRO A 352 -1.96 30.52 -2.15
N THR A 353 -2.91 31.47 -2.19
CA THR A 353 -3.87 31.64 -1.10
C THR A 353 -4.73 30.40 -0.92
N SER A 354 -5.23 29.81 -2.01
CA SER A 354 -6.05 28.61 -1.96
C SER A 354 -5.24 27.38 -1.52
N ILE A 355 -4.07 27.15 -2.11
CA ILE A 355 -3.23 25.97 -1.79
C ILE A 355 -2.79 26.00 -0.32
N ILE A 356 -2.22 27.14 0.14
CA ILE A 356 -1.69 27.22 1.51
C ILE A 356 -2.82 27.13 2.54
N SER A 357 -3.94 27.81 2.31
CA SER A 357 -5.10 27.73 3.24
C SER A 357 -5.76 26.34 3.25
N THR A 358 -5.63 25.56 2.17
CA THR A 358 -6.15 24.19 2.11
C THR A 358 -5.41 23.26 3.06
N PHE A 359 -4.10 23.46 3.31
CA PHE A 359 -3.36 22.66 4.29
C PHE A 359 -3.97 22.75 5.70
N PHE A 360 -4.47 23.93 6.09
CA PHE A 360 -5.15 24.11 7.37
C PHE A 360 -6.40 23.22 7.49
N ILE A 361 -7.22 23.15 6.44
CA ILE A 361 -8.45 22.32 6.47
C ILE A 361 -8.09 20.83 6.46
N ILE A 362 -7.12 20.44 5.65
CA ILE A 362 -6.65 19.04 5.57
C ILE A 362 -6.15 18.57 6.95
N ASP A 363 -5.33 19.38 7.62
CA ASP A 363 -4.80 19.12 8.96
C ASP A 363 -5.93 19.05 10.02
N LEU A 364 -6.86 20.00 9.99
CA LEU A 364 -8.02 20.02 10.89
C LEU A 364 -8.88 18.76 10.77
N LEU A 365 -8.94 18.15 9.57
CA LEU A 365 -9.67 16.91 9.29
C LEU A 365 -8.83 15.65 9.58
N GLY A 366 -7.57 15.80 10.04
CA GLY A 366 -6.69 14.71 10.46
C GLY A 366 -6.03 13.93 9.31
N TYR A 367 -5.89 14.54 8.13
CA TYR A 367 -5.17 13.95 7.01
C TYR A 367 -3.69 14.34 7.02
N ASP A 368 -2.86 13.49 6.42
CA ASP A 368 -1.41 13.69 6.25
C ASP A 368 -1.06 14.33 4.88
N LEU A 369 0.16 14.86 4.81
CA LEU A 369 0.75 15.27 3.54
C LEU A 369 1.36 14.04 2.86
N ASN A 370 0.78 13.67 1.73
CA ASN A 370 1.26 12.54 0.95
C ASN A 370 1.28 12.91 -0.54
N ARG A 371 1.84 12.01 -1.34
CA ARG A 371 1.91 12.21 -2.78
C ARG A 371 0.54 12.52 -3.40
N LEU A 372 -0.54 11.86 -2.94
CA LEU A 372 -1.88 12.08 -3.47
C LEU A 372 -2.44 13.44 -3.12
N THR A 373 -2.19 13.96 -1.91
CA THR A 373 -2.60 15.31 -1.51
C THR A 373 -1.89 16.37 -2.37
N PHE A 374 -0.59 16.22 -2.65
CA PHE A 374 0.13 17.12 -3.57
C PHE A 374 -0.35 16.99 -5.02
N ILE A 375 -0.62 15.77 -5.50
CA ILE A 375 -1.22 15.56 -6.82
C ILE A 375 -2.60 16.21 -6.89
N ALA A 376 -3.44 16.04 -5.87
CA ALA A 376 -4.76 16.66 -5.75
C ALA A 376 -4.67 18.20 -5.87
N LEU A 377 -3.74 18.81 -5.15
CA LEU A 377 -3.50 20.25 -5.21
C LEU A 377 -2.97 20.68 -6.57
N THR A 378 -2.05 19.92 -7.18
CA THR A 378 -1.53 20.19 -8.53
C THR A 378 -2.63 20.16 -9.58
N LEU A 379 -3.50 19.15 -9.52
CA LEU A 379 -4.66 19.03 -10.39
C LEU A 379 -5.66 20.16 -10.20
N SER A 380 -5.78 20.64 -8.96
CA SER A 380 -6.72 21.71 -8.59
C SER A 380 -6.23 23.13 -8.96
N ILE A 381 -4.95 23.31 -9.36
CA ILE A 381 -4.42 24.64 -9.75
C ILE A 381 -5.31 25.30 -10.79
N GLY A 382 -5.71 24.53 -11.82
CA GLY A 382 -6.60 25.00 -12.88
C GLY A 382 -7.99 25.37 -12.36
N ILE A 383 -8.51 24.65 -11.37
CA ILE A 383 -9.81 24.94 -10.73
C ILE A 383 -9.71 26.22 -9.90
N PHE A 384 -8.64 26.38 -9.12
CA PHE A 384 -8.48 27.51 -8.21
C PHE A 384 -8.35 28.87 -8.91
N ILE A 385 -7.67 28.89 -10.05
CA ILE A 385 -7.52 30.14 -10.81
C ILE A 385 -8.73 30.49 -11.65
N ASP A 386 -9.51 29.48 -12.04
CA ASP A 386 -10.59 29.59 -13.01
C ASP A 386 -11.74 30.48 -12.49
N ASP A 387 -12.21 30.29 -11.26
CA ASP A 387 -13.23 31.13 -10.65
C ASP A 387 -12.76 32.58 -10.50
N ALA A 388 -11.47 32.76 -10.12
CA ALA A 388 -10.86 34.09 -10.02
C ALA A 388 -10.81 34.81 -11.39
N ILE A 389 -10.47 34.07 -12.46
CA ILE A 389 -10.42 34.59 -13.83
C ILE A 389 -11.80 35.10 -14.28
N VAL A 390 -12.85 34.29 -14.09
CA VAL A 390 -14.21 34.66 -14.50
C VAL A 390 -14.68 35.92 -13.75
N VAL A 391 -14.38 36.00 -12.47
CA VAL A 391 -14.69 37.18 -11.64
C VAL A 391 -13.94 38.44 -12.13
N ILE A 392 -12.62 38.35 -12.35
CA ILE A 392 -11.80 39.45 -12.82
C ILE A 392 -12.24 39.92 -14.21
N GLU A 393 -12.52 39.01 -15.14
CA GLU A 393 -12.98 39.33 -16.49
C GLU A 393 -14.29 40.13 -16.45
N ASN A 394 -15.26 39.70 -15.60
CA ASN A 394 -16.52 40.37 -15.48
C ASN A 394 -16.36 41.76 -14.84
N ILE A 395 -15.52 41.90 -13.80
CA ILE A 395 -15.19 43.18 -13.20
C ILE A 395 -14.52 44.10 -14.23
N ALA A 396 -13.58 43.57 -15.03
CA ALA A 396 -12.89 44.37 -16.08
C ALA A 396 -13.87 44.89 -17.15
N LYS A 397 -14.88 44.07 -17.55
CA LYS A 397 -15.95 44.50 -18.45
C LYS A 397 -16.77 45.65 -17.87
N LYS A 398 -17.14 45.58 -16.57
CA LYS A 398 -17.91 46.64 -15.89
C LYS A 398 -17.08 47.88 -15.62
N LEU A 399 -15.76 47.78 -15.45
CA LEU A 399 -14.88 48.95 -15.27
C LEU A 399 -14.83 49.89 -16.49
N LYS A 400 -15.22 49.42 -17.66
CA LYS A 400 -15.37 50.28 -18.85
C LYS A 400 -16.51 51.30 -18.73
N THR A 401 -17.53 51.03 -17.90
CA THR A 401 -18.76 51.83 -17.79
C THR A 401 -19.07 52.36 -16.38
N TYR A 402 -18.49 51.79 -15.32
CA TYR A 402 -18.80 52.11 -13.93
C TYR A 402 -17.54 52.41 -13.12
N PRO A 403 -17.62 53.24 -12.05
CA PRO A 403 -16.53 53.45 -11.12
C PRO A 403 -16.04 52.15 -10.47
N PRO A 404 -14.77 52.01 -10.07
CA PRO A 404 -14.14 50.75 -9.65
C PRO A 404 -14.88 49.97 -8.58
N LEU A 405 -15.36 50.61 -7.51
CA LEU A 405 -16.11 49.96 -6.43
C LEU A 405 -17.48 49.46 -6.87
N GLN A 406 -18.18 50.22 -7.73
CA GLN A 406 -19.46 49.82 -8.29
C GLN A 406 -19.27 48.71 -9.34
N ALA A 407 -18.25 48.81 -10.18
CA ALA A 407 -17.91 47.81 -11.17
C ALA A 407 -17.60 46.43 -10.52
N ALA A 408 -16.86 46.41 -9.41
CA ALA A 408 -16.58 45.20 -8.66
C ALA A 408 -17.85 44.62 -8.02
N PHE A 409 -18.73 45.48 -7.44
CA PHE A 409 -20.00 45.01 -6.88
C PHE A 409 -20.95 44.45 -7.92
N LEU A 410 -21.16 45.15 -9.03
CA LEU A 410 -22.02 44.70 -10.12
C LEU A 410 -21.45 43.46 -10.80
N GLY A 411 -20.12 43.43 -10.97
CA GLY A 411 -19.43 42.30 -11.55
C GLY A 411 -19.62 40.99 -10.77
N ILE A 412 -19.41 41.04 -9.45
CA ILE A 412 -19.59 39.81 -8.63
C ILE A 412 -21.08 39.44 -8.45
N ASN A 413 -21.98 40.44 -8.34
CA ASN A 413 -23.40 40.18 -8.16
C ASN A 413 -24.04 39.48 -9.37
N GLU A 414 -23.52 39.77 -10.58
CA GLU A 414 -23.98 39.15 -11.81
C GLU A 414 -23.60 37.64 -11.93
N ILE A 415 -22.38 37.28 -11.47
CA ILE A 415 -21.84 35.95 -11.68
C ILE A 415 -21.69 35.12 -10.39
N GLY A 416 -21.84 35.75 -9.21
CA GLY A 416 -21.59 35.09 -7.93
C GLY A 416 -22.43 33.84 -7.71
N PHE A 417 -23.70 33.84 -8.17
CA PHE A 417 -24.56 32.67 -8.11
C PHE A 417 -24.06 31.55 -9.04
N SER A 418 -23.62 31.88 -10.26
CA SER A 418 -23.06 30.90 -11.20
C SER A 418 -21.78 30.27 -10.66
N VAL A 419 -20.89 31.07 -10.02
CA VAL A 419 -19.67 30.56 -9.36
C VAL A 419 -20.02 29.63 -8.19
N LEU A 420 -20.98 30.00 -7.36
CA LEU A 420 -21.47 29.13 -6.27
C LEU A 420 -22.00 27.79 -6.83
N SER A 421 -22.83 27.86 -7.88
CA SER A 421 -23.39 26.68 -8.53
C SER A 421 -22.32 25.71 -9.03
N ILE A 422 -21.27 26.25 -9.66
CA ILE A 422 -20.15 25.46 -10.16
C ILE A 422 -19.40 24.81 -9.00
N SER A 423 -19.12 25.55 -7.93
CA SER A 423 -18.43 25.01 -6.75
C SER A 423 -19.24 23.89 -6.07
N ILE A 424 -20.59 24.03 -5.97
CA ILE A 424 -21.46 22.98 -5.44
C ILE A 424 -21.43 21.72 -6.34
N VAL A 425 -21.52 21.89 -7.66
CA VAL A 425 -21.45 20.77 -8.62
C VAL A 425 -20.10 20.03 -8.49
N LEU A 426 -18.99 20.76 -8.35
CA LEU A 426 -17.68 20.17 -8.10
C LEU A 426 -17.67 19.38 -6.78
N LEU A 427 -18.21 19.91 -5.70
CA LEU A 427 -18.30 19.21 -4.42
C LEU A 427 -19.16 17.93 -4.52
N CYS A 428 -20.25 17.95 -5.31
CA CYS A 428 -21.08 16.76 -5.57
C CYS A 428 -20.32 15.63 -6.28
N VAL A 429 -19.19 15.93 -6.92
CA VAL A 429 -18.33 14.91 -7.51
C VAL A 429 -17.34 14.35 -6.48
N PHE A 430 -16.70 15.22 -5.69
CA PHE A 430 -15.59 14.80 -4.82
C PHE A 430 -16.05 14.24 -3.47
N ILE A 431 -17.18 14.71 -2.92
CA ILE A 431 -17.66 14.21 -1.62
C ILE A 431 -18.07 12.73 -1.67
N PRO A 432 -18.86 12.24 -2.67
CA PRO A 432 -19.25 10.82 -2.72
C PRO A 432 -18.06 9.86 -2.79
N ILE A 433 -17.03 10.27 -3.50
CA ILE A 433 -15.81 9.46 -3.67
C ILE A 433 -15.05 9.31 -2.35
N SER A 434 -15.10 10.33 -1.52
CA SER A 434 -14.48 10.31 -0.19
C SER A 434 -15.17 9.35 0.80
N TYR A 435 -16.34 8.82 0.48
CA TYR A 435 -17.07 7.85 1.30
C TYR A 435 -16.99 6.40 0.82
N MET A 436 -16.07 6.09 -0.11
CA MET A 436 -15.85 4.70 -0.55
C MET A 436 -15.20 3.86 0.55
N ASN A 437 -15.89 2.81 1.03
CA ASN A 437 -15.41 1.90 2.06
C ASN A 437 -14.63 0.71 1.47
N SER A 438 -13.48 0.99 0.86
CA SER A 438 -12.56 -0.02 0.33
C SER A 438 -11.12 0.47 0.44
N ILE A 439 -10.13 -0.43 0.33
CA ILE A 439 -8.72 -0.02 0.34
C ILE A 439 -8.44 1.03 -0.75
N PRO A 440 -8.87 0.85 -2.01
CA PRO A 440 -8.79 1.92 -3.01
C PRO A 440 -9.53 3.18 -2.60
N GLY A 441 -10.64 3.05 -1.88
CA GLY A 441 -11.42 4.18 -1.36
C GLY A 441 -10.63 5.08 -0.42
N LEU A 442 -9.67 4.56 0.34
CA LEU A 442 -8.80 5.39 1.20
C LEU A 442 -7.90 6.33 0.39
N PHE A 443 -7.43 5.87 -0.79
CA PHE A 443 -6.69 6.71 -1.74
C PHE A 443 -7.59 7.82 -2.32
N PHE A 444 -8.80 7.46 -2.72
CA PHE A 444 -9.79 8.42 -3.22
C PHE A 444 -10.24 9.40 -2.14
N ASN A 445 -10.36 8.96 -0.90
CA ASN A 445 -10.75 9.80 0.23
C ASN A 445 -9.74 10.95 0.47
N ALA A 446 -8.46 10.63 0.62
CA ALA A 446 -7.41 11.64 0.81
C ALA A 446 -7.40 12.67 -0.32
N LEU A 447 -7.53 12.23 -1.57
CA LEU A 447 -7.58 13.10 -2.72
C LEU A 447 -8.88 13.91 -2.76
N GLY A 448 -10.03 13.26 -2.60
CA GLY A 448 -11.36 13.89 -2.67
C GLY A 448 -11.54 14.99 -1.64
N ILE A 449 -11.13 14.75 -0.39
CA ILE A 449 -11.17 15.75 0.69
C ILE A 449 -10.19 16.90 0.41
N SER A 450 -8.99 16.61 -0.11
CA SER A 450 -8.02 17.66 -0.45
C SER A 450 -8.54 18.60 -1.54
N VAL A 451 -9.13 18.05 -2.61
CA VAL A 451 -9.74 18.83 -3.69
C VAL A 451 -10.97 19.59 -3.18
N ALA A 452 -11.88 18.92 -2.45
CA ALA A 452 -13.08 19.54 -1.91
C ALA A 452 -12.76 20.71 -0.99
N SER A 453 -11.79 20.56 -0.09
CA SER A 453 -11.30 21.61 0.78
C SER A 453 -10.75 22.80 -0.01
N GLY A 454 -9.96 22.51 -1.05
CA GLY A 454 -9.42 23.52 -1.94
C GLY A 454 -10.49 24.27 -2.73
N ILE A 455 -11.53 23.59 -3.20
CA ILE A 455 -12.67 24.22 -3.90
C ILE A 455 -13.41 25.19 -2.97
N VAL A 456 -13.66 24.81 -1.71
CA VAL A 456 -14.32 25.70 -0.73
C VAL A 456 -13.49 26.96 -0.50
N ILE A 457 -12.18 26.83 -0.29
CA ILE A 457 -11.29 27.98 -0.11
C ILE A 457 -11.21 28.82 -1.40
N SER A 458 -11.06 28.21 -2.57
CA SER A 458 -11.02 28.91 -3.85
C SER A 458 -12.29 29.72 -4.13
N PHE A 459 -13.45 29.14 -3.81
CA PHE A 459 -14.73 29.86 -3.88
C PHE A 459 -14.70 31.12 -2.98
N LEU A 460 -14.28 30.97 -1.71
CA LEU A 460 -14.20 32.10 -0.79
C LEU A 460 -13.21 33.19 -1.27
N VAL A 461 -12.06 32.77 -1.78
CA VAL A 461 -11.05 33.66 -2.37
C VAL A 461 -11.63 34.43 -3.57
N SER A 462 -12.28 33.71 -4.49
CA SER A 462 -12.82 34.30 -5.73
C SER A 462 -13.98 35.27 -5.48
N VAL A 463 -14.81 34.99 -4.45
CA VAL A 463 -16.00 35.79 -4.17
C VAL A 463 -15.71 36.97 -3.24
N PHE A 464 -14.72 36.86 -2.33
CA PHE A 464 -14.44 37.92 -1.35
C PHE A 464 -13.10 38.62 -1.59
N LEU A 465 -12.00 37.86 -1.76
CA LEU A 465 -10.65 38.46 -1.87
C LEU A 465 -10.45 39.15 -3.22
N ILE A 466 -10.77 38.44 -4.30
CA ILE A 466 -10.53 38.91 -5.67
C ILE A 466 -11.30 40.19 -5.98
N PRO A 467 -12.62 40.33 -5.70
CA PRO A 467 -13.33 41.60 -5.93
C PRO A 467 -12.83 42.74 -5.07
N SER A 468 -12.41 42.44 -3.82
CA SER A 468 -11.89 43.47 -2.89
C SER A 468 -10.55 44.05 -3.37
N ILE A 469 -9.64 43.21 -3.90
CA ILE A 469 -8.36 43.65 -4.50
C ILE A 469 -8.59 44.26 -5.88
N GLY A 470 -9.43 43.61 -6.72
CA GLY A 470 -9.75 44.05 -8.07
C GLY A 470 -10.37 45.47 -8.11
N ALA A 471 -11.23 45.78 -7.14
CA ALA A 471 -11.82 47.12 -7.02
C ALA A 471 -10.80 48.27 -6.86
N ARG A 472 -9.54 47.98 -6.51
CA ARG A 472 -8.51 48.98 -6.18
C ARG A 472 -7.29 48.93 -7.11
N PHE A 473 -6.91 47.73 -7.51
CA PHE A 473 -5.66 47.52 -8.24
C PHE A 473 -5.85 47.16 -9.71
N LEU A 474 -7.09 46.89 -10.14
CA LEU A 474 -7.35 46.56 -11.56
C LEU A 474 -7.29 47.85 -12.40
N ASN A 475 -6.34 47.89 -13.34
CA ASN A 475 -6.16 49.01 -14.22
C ASN A 475 -6.88 48.76 -15.55
N PRO A 476 -7.84 49.61 -15.96
CA PRO A 476 -8.61 49.40 -17.19
C PRO A 476 -7.84 49.84 -18.46
N LYS A 477 -6.61 50.37 -18.35
CA LYS A 477 -5.85 50.86 -19.52
C LYS A 477 -5.47 49.71 -20.45
N GLU A 478 -5.90 49.82 -21.71
CA GLU A 478 -5.54 48.88 -22.78
C GLU A 478 -4.08 49.16 -23.23
N ASN A 479 -3.24 48.10 -23.24
CA ASN A 479 -1.86 48.17 -23.64
C ASN A 479 -1.74 47.97 -25.18
N LYS A 480 -0.67 48.51 -25.79
CA LYS A 480 -0.34 48.25 -27.24
C LYS A 480 -0.34 46.77 -27.62
N PHE A 481 -0.08 45.88 -26.67
CA PHE A 481 -0.15 44.45 -26.88
C PHE A 481 -1.61 43.95 -27.03
N TYR A 482 -2.53 44.56 -26.29
CA TYR A 482 -3.96 44.29 -26.41
C TYR A 482 -4.47 44.63 -27.80
N GLU A 483 -4.19 45.86 -28.30
CA GLU A 483 -4.63 46.32 -29.61
C GLU A 483 -4.12 45.45 -30.77
N LYS A 484 -2.84 45.01 -30.71
CA LYS A 484 -2.24 44.15 -31.78
C LYS A 484 -2.84 42.76 -31.82
N THR A 485 -3.27 42.22 -30.71
CA THR A 485 -3.76 40.82 -30.60
C THR A 485 -5.28 40.71 -30.63
N GLU A 486 -6.02 41.81 -30.49
CA GLU A 486 -7.50 41.79 -30.49
C GLU A 486 -8.05 41.28 -31.82
N ALA A 487 -7.52 41.74 -32.93
CA ALA A 487 -7.93 41.30 -34.29
C ALA A 487 -7.78 39.77 -34.49
N PHE A 488 -6.85 39.11 -33.80
CA PHE A 488 -6.69 37.65 -33.84
C PHE A 488 -7.83 36.95 -33.08
N PHE A 489 -8.20 37.41 -31.89
CA PHE A 489 -9.29 36.85 -31.12
C PHE A 489 -10.65 37.11 -31.77
N GLU A 490 -10.88 38.28 -32.34
CA GLU A 490 -12.08 38.60 -33.08
C GLU A 490 -12.27 37.67 -34.29
N LYS A 491 -11.19 37.34 -35.04
CA LYS A 491 -11.23 36.37 -36.11
C LYS A 491 -11.63 34.96 -35.62
N ILE A 492 -11.15 34.55 -34.44
CA ILE A 492 -11.52 33.24 -33.85
C ILE A 492 -13.00 33.28 -33.47
N GLU A 493 -13.47 34.33 -32.81
CA GLU A 493 -14.87 34.50 -32.42
C GLU A 493 -15.80 34.46 -33.65
N GLN A 494 -15.45 35.17 -34.73
CA GLN A 494 -16.24 35.16 -35.98
C GLN A 494 -16.25 33.79 -36.66
N LYS A 495 -15.11 33.09 -36.71
CA LYS A 495 -15.05 31.72 -37.25
C LYS A 495 -15.93 30.77 -36.45
N TYR A 496 -15.89 30.87 -35.11
CA TYR A 496 -16.72 30.06 -34.22
C TYR A 496 -18.21 30.38 -34.43
N GLU A 497 -18.60 31.64 -34.46
CA GLU A 497 -19.99 32.07 -34.68
C GLU A 497 -20.53 31.47 -35.99
N ASN A 498 -19.76 31.54 -37.08
CA ASN A 498 -20.12 30.94 -38.37
C ASN A 498 -20.23 29.41 -38.32
N LEU A 499 -19.34 28.75 -37.57
CA LEU A 499 -19.40 27.30 -37.39
C LEU A 499 -20.64 26.90 -36.61
N LEU A 500 -20.89 27.59 -35.48
CA LEU A 500 -22.05 27.36 -34.62
C LEU A 500 -23.37 27.55 -35.40
N TYR A 501 -23.46 28.60 -36.23
CA TYR A 501 -24.62 28.85 -37.07
C TYR A 501 -24.91 27.66 -38.02
N LYS A 502 -23.85 27.13 -38.67
CA LYS A 502 -24.00 25.94 -39.56
C LYS A 502 -24.48 24.70 -38.80
N ILE A 503 -23.96 24.49 -37.56
CA ILE A 503 -24.35 23.36 -36.72
C ILE A 503 -25.79 23.49 -36.23
N LEU A 504 -26.21 24.68 -35.83
CA LEU A 504 -27.60 24.93 -35.44
C LEU A 504 -28.62 24.67 -36.56
N GLN A 505 -28.24 24.88 -37.84
CA GLN A 505 -29.06 24.50 -38.98
C GLN A 505 -29.16 22.97 -39.16
N ASN A 506 -28.06 22.22 -38.90
CA ASN A 506 -27.99 20.77 -39.13
C ASN A 506 -27.87 20.01 -37.78
N LYS A 507 -28.59 20.46 -36.75
CA LYS A 507 -28.49 19.96 -35.36
C LYS A 507 -28.61 18.44 -35.21
N VAL A 508 -29.55 17.81 -35.95
CA VAL A 508 -29.83 16.34 -35.85
C VAL A 508 -28.61 15.54 -36.35
N LYS A 509 -28.04 15.92 -37.48
CA LYS A 509 -26.85 15.25 -38.04
C LYS A 509 -25.67 15.35 -37.07
N PHE A 510 -25.50 16.51 -36.46
CA PHE A 510 -24.41 16.75 -35.53
C PHE A 510 -24.59 15.97 -34.20
N ILE A 511 -25.81 15.88 -33.65
CA ILE A 511 -26.14 15.06 -32.49
C ILE A 511 -25.87 13.58 -32.78
N LEU A 512 -26.26 13.09 -33.97
CA LEU A 512 -25.99 11.70 -34.38
C LEU A 512 -24.47 11.43 -34.48
N ALA A 513 -23.70 12.34 -35.07
CA ALA A 513 -22.23 12.25 -35.12
C ALA A 513 -21.61 12.21 -33.70
N THR A 514 -22.19 12.98 -32.76
CA THR A 514 -21.75 12.99 -31.36
C THR A 514 -22.05 11.64 -30.69
N LEU A 515 -23.20 11.04 -30.91
CA LEU A 515 -23.54 9.71 -30.38
C LEU A 515 -22.60 8.63 -30.96
N VAL A 516 -22.26 8.72 -32.24
CA VAL A 516 -21.27 7.82 -32.86
C VAL A 516 -19.90 7.99 -32.21
N PHE A 517 -19.45 9.24 -31.95
CA PHE A 517 -18.20 9.51 -31.25
C PHE A 517 -18.20 8.90 -29.85
N ILE A 518 -19.29 9.06 -29.07
CA ILE A 518 -19.41 8.47 -27.74
C ILE A 518 -19.36 6.95 -27.83
N GLY A 519 -20.14 6.32 -28.72
CA GLY A 519 -20.13 4.87 -28.93
C GLY A 519 -18.76 4.32 -29.35
N PHE A 520 -18.07 5.00 -30.27
CA PHE A 520 -16.69 4.67 -30.65
C PHE A 520 -15.73 4.78 -29.47
N SER A 521 -15.87 5.82 -28.65
CA SER A 521 -15.00 6.03 -27.48
C SER A 521 -15.19 4.95 -26.42
N PHE A 522 -16.42 4.53 -26.16
CA PHE A 522 -16.69 3.40 -25.26
C PHE A 522 -16.14 2.08 -25.81
N ALA A 523 -16.30 1.82 -27.11
CA ALA A 523 -15.72 0.65 -27.77
C ALA A 523 -14.17 0.66 -27.70
N LEU A 524 -13.55 1.84 -27.79
CA LEU A 524 -12.11 1.97 -27.62
C LEU A 524 -11.67 1.73 -26.18
N ALA A 525 -12.44 2.22 -25.21
CA ALA A 525 -12.15 2.03 -23.78
C ALA A 525 -12.12 0.53 -23.39
N THR A 526 -12.93 -0.33 -24.01
CA THR A 526 -12.92 -1.79 -23.76
C THR A 526 -11.62 -2.48 -24.22
N ARG A 527 -10.81 -1.82 -25.08
CA ARG A 527 -9.52 -2.33 -25.54
C ARG A 527 -8.34 -1.85 -24.71
N ILE A 528 -8.56 -0.88 -23.83
CA ILE A 528 -7.55 -0.38 -22.91
C ILE A 528 -7.51 -1.32 -21.68
N GLY A 529 -6.31 -1.72 -21.29
CA GLY A 529 -6.12 -2.58 -20.12
C GLY A 529 -6.55 -1.90 -18.82
N LEU A 530 -6.86 -2.73 -17.80
CA LEU A 530 -7.21 -2.28 -16.45
C LEU A 530 -6.14 -2.76 -15.48
N ASP A 531 -5.53 -1.84 -14.72
CA ASP A 531 -4.56 -2.12 -13.68
C ASP A 531 -4.95 -1.42 -12.38
N PHE A 532 -4.50 -1.93 -11.23
CA PHE A 532 -4.71 -1.26 -9.96
C PHE A 532 -3.75 -0.10 -9.77
N LEU A 533 -2.46 -0.39 -9.63
CA LEU A 533 -1.38 0.58 -9.54
C LEU A 533 -0.35 0.30 -10.64
N PRO A 534 0.18 1.31 -11.32
CA PRO A 534 1.27 1.11 -12.26
C PRO A 534 2.55 0.76 -11.48
N MET A 535 3.38 -0.11 -12.06
CA MET A 535 4.73 -0.36 -11.56
C MET A 535 5.60 0.88 -11.79
N GLU A 536 6.25 1.36 -10.74
CA GLU A 536 7.08 2.56 -10.78
C GLU A 536 8.55 2.22 -10.60
N ASP A 537 9.42 3.01 -11.21
CA ASP A 537 10.87 2.84 -11.11
C ASP A 537 11.42 3.51 -9.84
N ASP A 538 11.50 2.74 -8.75
CA ASP A 538 12.14 3.16 -7.49
C ASP A 538 13.61 2.78 -7.40
N SER A 539 14.18 2.22 -8.46
CA SER A 539 15.54 1.68 -8.50
C SER A 539 15.75 0.54 -7.48
N GLU A 540 14.73 -0.30 -7.28
CA GLU A 540 14.73 -1.40 -6.31
C GLU A 540 14.08 -2.66 -6.91
N ILE A 541 14.78 -3.78 -6.81
CA ILE A 541 14.34 -5.08 -7.31
C ILE A 541 14.52 -6.12 -6.21
N GLN A 542 13.59 -7.05 -6.12
CA GLN A 542 13.68 -8.27 -5.32
C GLN A 542 13.87 -9.49 -6.22
N VAL A 543 14.83 -10.34 -5.88
CA VAL A 543 14.99 -11.66 -6.50
C VAL A 543 14.68 -12.70 -5.44
N LEU A 544 13.58 -13.41 -5.61
CA LEU A 544 13.15 -14.48 -4.72
C LEU A 544 13.62 -15.82 -5.30
N LEU A 545 14.26 -16.61 -4.47
CA LEU A 545 14.82 -17.90 -4.81
C LEU A 545 14.12 -18.97 -3.96
N GLU A 546 13.68 -20.03 -4.58
CA GLU A 546 13.13 -21.21 -3.92
C GLU A 546 13.77 -22.46 -4.50
N SER A 547 14.31 -23.33 -3.65
CA SER A 547 14.89 -24.60 -4.10
C SER A 547 13.79 -25.60 -4.45
N LYS A 548 13.98 -26.31 -5.56
CA LYS A 548 13.11 -27.43 -5.96
C LYS A 548 13.31 -28.68 -5.10
N LYS A 549 14.41 -28.75 -4.35
CA LYS A 549 14.73 -29.82 -3.41
C LYS A 549 14.86 -29.26 -2.00
N ASP A 550 14.67 -30.11 -1.01
CA ASP A 550 14.92 -29.74 0.37
C ASP A 550 16.44 -29.60 0.59
N LEU A 551 16.91 -28.36 0.71
CA LEU A 551 18.32 -28.02 0.88
C LEU A 551 18.59 -27.55 2.31
N SER A 552 19.80 -27.86 2.81
CA SER A 552 20.29 -27.22 4.04
C SER A 552 20.53 -25.71 3.84
N LEU A 553 20.57 -24.95 4.93
CA LEU A 553 20.85 -23.52 4.92
C LEU A 553 22.16 -23.19 4.17
N GLU A 554 23.24 -23.94 4.45
CA GLU A 554 24.54 -23.76 3.82
C GLU A 554 24.52 -24.00 2.31
N ALA A 555 23.83 -25.07 1.87
CA ALA A 555 23.71 -25.36 0.44
C ALA A 555 22.90 -24.29 -0.31
N MET A 556 21.83 -23.76 0.32
CA MET A 556 21.05 -22.67 -0.25
C MET A 556 21.82 -21.35 -0.27
N LYS A 557 22.59 -21.08 0.79
CA LYS A 557 23.48 -19.92 0.90
C LYS A 557 24.53 -19.90 -0.21
N GLU A 558 25.23 -21.03 -0.45
CA GLU A 558 26.23 -21.14 -1.52
C GLU A 558 25.63 -20.87 -2.90
N LYS A 559 24.50 -21.49 -3.23
CA LYS A 559 23.80 -21.27 -4.50
C LYS A 559 23.33 -19.81 -4.67
N SER A 560 22.81 -19.24 -3.61
CA SER A 560 22.32 -17.86 -3.63
C SER A 560 23.46 -16.83 -3.74
N LEU A 561 24.63 -17.11 -3.13
CA LEU A 561 25.82 -16.28 -3.27
C LEU A 561 26.33 -16.21 -4.70
N ASN A 562 26.34 -17.34 -5.41
CA ASN A 562 26.74 -17.39 -6.82
C ASN A 562 25.86 -16.45 -7.69
N LEU A 563 24.56 -16.39 -7.42
CA LEU A 563 23.67 -15.49 -8.12
C LEU A 563 23.86 -14.03 -7.68
N LEU A 564 24.04 -13.79 -6.38
CA LEU A 564 24.31 -12.45 -5.84
C LEU A 564 25.55 -11.82 -6.49
N GLU A 565 26.63 -12.56 -6.67
CA GLU A 565 27.85 -12.07 -7.32
C GLU A 565 27.62 -11.70 -8.78
N LYS A 566 26.86 -12.53 -9.52
CA LYS A 566 26.47 -12.23 -10.91
C LYS A 566 25.64 -10.95 -11.00
N ILE A 567 24.72 -10.72 -10.05
CA ILE A 567 23.88 -9.51 -9.98
C ILE A 567 24.73 -8.29 -9.59
N LYS A 568 25.60 -8.42 -8.60
CA LYS A 568 26.45 -7.33 -8.12
C LYS A 568 27.40 -6.79 -9.19
N ASN A 569 27.86 -7.66 -10.09
CA ASN A 569 28.75 -7.29 -11.20
C ASN A 569 28.04 -6.58 -12.37
N ASP A 570 26.71 -6.41 -12.33
CA ASP A 570 26.00 -5.64 -13.33
C ASP A 570 26.22 -4.12 -13.12
N SER A 571 26.54 -3.42 -14.21
CA SER A 571 26.83 -1.98 -14.19
C SER A 571 25.68 -1.11 -13.69
N ASN A 572 24.45 -1.60 -13.76
CA ASN A 572 23.23 -0.90 -13.29
C ASN A 572 23.00 -1.03 -11.78
N VAL A 573 23.71 -1.94 -11.10
CA VAL A 573 23.52 -2.22 -9.67
C VAL A 573 24.42 -1.30 -8.83
N LYS A 574 23.85 -0.73 -7.79
CA LYS A 574 24.56 0.06 -6.79
C LYS A 574 25.08 -0.84 -5.66
N TYR A 575 24.24 -1.66 -5.10
CA TYR A 575 24.56 -2.71 -4.12
C TYR A 575 23.46 -3.76 -4.08
N ALA A 576 23.77 -4.92 -3.52
CA ALA A 576 22.81 -5.97 -3.26
C ALA A 576 23.15 -6.71 -1.97
N PHE A 577 22.15 -7.26 -1.28
CA PHE A 577 22.32 -8.11 -0.11
C PHE A 577 21.42 -9.33 -0.18
N LEU A 578 21.83 -10.38 0.51
CA LEU A 578 21.17 -11.68 0.52
C LEU A 578 20.60 -11.98 1.91
N LEU A 579 19.38 -12.50 1.94
CA LEU A 579 18.74 -13.04 3.13
C LEU A 579 18.23 -14.45 2.82
N VAL A 580 18.77 -15.47 3.49
CA VAL A 580 18.31 -16.87 3.39
C VAL A 580 17.37 -17.15 4.56
N GLY A 581 16.28 -17.90 4.32
CA GLY A 581 15.24 -18.16 5.33
C GLY A 581 14.44 -16.91 5.68
N TYR A 582 14.04 -16.12 4.68
CA TYR A 582 13.43 -14.79 4.89
C TYR A 582 11.96 -14.82 5.35
N ASP A 583 11.26 -15.95 5.22
CA ASP A 583 9.86 -16.09 5.59
C ASP A 583 9.64 -16.33 7.10
N ASP A 584 8.37 -16.30 7.55
CA ASP A 584 8.00 -16.51 8.95
C ASP A 584 8.44 -17.88 9.49
N ALA A 585 8.50 -18.88 8.61
CA ALA A 585 8.96 -20.23 8.95
C ALA A 585 10.48 -20.34 9.03
N LYS A 586 11.23 -19.33 8.58
CA LYS A 586 12.68 -19.36 8.40
C LYS A 586 13.10 -20.57 7.54
N ASP A 587 12.33 -20.82 6.44
CA ASP A 587 12.56 -21.97 5.55
C ASP A 587 13.90 -21.82 4.83
N ALA A 588 14.85 -22.68 5.16
CA ALA A 588 16.19 -22.66 4.60
C ALA A 588 16.23 -22.82 3.07
N THR A 589 15.17 -23.38 2.46
CA THR A 589 15.07 -23.55 1.01
C THR A 589 14.67 -22.28 0.26
N LYS A 590 14.41 -21.19 0.98
CA LYS A 590 14.02 -19.88 0.43
C LYS A 590 15.08 -18.82 0.69
N ALA A 591 15.39 -18.05 -0.32
CA ALA A 591 16.27 -16.89 -0.17
C ALA A 591 15.74 -15.69 -0.93
N LYS A 592 16.13 -14.50 -0.49
CA LYS A 592 15.77 -13.21 -1.06
C LYS A 592 17.01 -12.37 -1.27
N ILE A 593 17.22 -11.91 -2.50
CA ILE A 593 18.24 -10.92 -2.81
C ILE A 593 17.54 -9.58 -3.03
N TYR A 594 17.88 -8.61 -2.21
CA TYR A 594 17.50 -7.22 -2.44
C TYR A 594 18.57 -6.56 -3.30
N VAL A 595 18.15 -5.88 -4.36
CA VAL A 595 19.01 -5.21 -5.32
C VAL A 595 18.64 -3.74 -5.39
N LYS A 596 19.54 -2.86 -4.98
CA LYS A 596 19.43 -1.43 -5.22
C LYS A 596 20.14 -1.09 -6.53
N LEU A 597 19.37 -0.59 -7.49
CA LEU A 597 19.90 -0.07 -8.75
C LEU A 597 20.49 1.33 -8.56
N LYS A 598 21.35 1.74 -9.48
CA LYS A 598 21.76 3.13 -9.62
C LYS A 598 20.54 4.00 -9.91
N ASN A 599 20.62 5.29 -9.61
CA ASN A 599 19.53 6.21 -9.94
C ASN A 599 19.23 6.24 -11.44
N LEU A 600 18.02 6.61 -11.81
CA LEU A 600 17.58 6.64 -13.21
C LEU A 600 18.48 7.50 -14.09
N ASP A 601 19.05 8.58 -13.55
CA ASP A 601 19.96 9.48 -14.25
C ASP A 601 21.38 8.88 -14.49
N GLU A 602 21.71 7.82 -13.72
CA GLU A 602 23.03 7.15 -13.78
C GLU A 602 22.99 5.85 -14.61
N ARG A 603 21.82 5.46 -15.17
CA ARG A 603 21.64 4.24 -15.95
C ARG A 603 20.79 4.48 -17.19
N ASN A 604 21.02 3.67 -18.23
CA ASN A 604 20.31 3.79 -19.50
C ASN A 604 19.01 2.95 -19.57
N LEU A 605 18.90 1.91 -18.73
CA LEU A 605 17.78 1.00 -18.72
C LEU A 605 16.85 1.29 -17.54
N ARG A 606 15.54 1.24 -17.79
CA ARG A 606 14.52 1.32 -16.72
C ARG A 606 14.47 0.03 -15.92
N GLN A 607 13.93 0.11 -14.71
CA GLN A 607 13.80 -1.03 -13.80
C GLN A 607 13.05 -2.21 -14.45
N SER A 608 11.92 -1.97 -15.12
CA SER A 608 11.12 -3.01 -15.79
C SER A 608 11.92 -3.73 -16.90
N ALA A 609 12.75 -2.99 -17.65
CA ALA A 609 13.63 -3.56 -18.68
C ALA A 609 14.73 -4.43 -18.03
N ILE A 610 15.30 -3.99 -16.91
CA ILE A 610 16.30 -4.77 -16.14
C ILE A 610 15.68 -6.05 -15.58
N VAL A 611 14.46 -5.96 -15.02
CA VAL A 611 13.70 -7.12 -14.53
C VAL A 611 13.46 -8.13 -15.66
N SER A 612 13.04 -7.67 -16.84
CA SER A 612 12.83 -8.53 -18.01
C SER A 612 14.14 -9.18 -18.48
N LEU A 613 15.23 -8.43 -18.48
CA LEU A 613 16.57 -8.93 -18.83
C LEU A 613 17.07 -9.97 -17.83
N TYR A 614 16.86 -9.73 -16.54
CA TYR A 614 17.27 -10.67 -15.48
C TYR A 614 16.46 -11.97 -15.54
N ARG A 615 15.17 -11.92 -15.86
CA ARG A 615 14.34 -13.12 -16.08
C ARG A 615 14.86 -14.01 -17.21
N GLN A 616 15.40 -13.41 -18.26
CA GLN A 616 16.02 -14.14 -19.36
C GLN A 616 17.41 -14.65 -19.02
N LYS A 617 18.21 -13.86 -18.30
CA LYS A 617 19.61 -14.15 -18.02
C LYS A 617 19.81 -15.16 -16.88
N PHE A 618 18.95 -15.08 -15.83
CA PHE A 618 19.10 -15.88 -14.63
C PHE A 618 18.06 -17.00 -14.61
N GLN A 619 18.40 -18.11 -15.27
CA GLN A 619 17.64 -19.36 -15.23
C GLN A 619 18.51 -20.43 -14.57
N ASP A 620 17.93 -21.22 -13.67
CA ASP A 620 18.59 -22.33 -13.00
C ASP A 620 17.62 -23.53 -12.92
N GLU A 621 18.10 -24.71 -13.30
CA GLU A 621 17.26 -25.91 -13.25
C GLU A 621 16.94 -26.35 -11.82
N SER A 622 17.80 -26.01 -10.85
CA SER A 622 17.68 -26.41 -9.44
C SER A 622 16.90 -25.43 -8.58
N LEU A 623 16.77 -24.16 -9.03
CA LEU A 623 16.10 -23.09 -8.33
C LEU A 623 14.90 -22.56 -9.13
N LYS A 624 13.83 -22.21 -8.43
CA LYS A 624 12.80 -21.31 -8.96
C LYS A 624 13.26 -19.89 -8.64
N ILE A 625 13.45 -19.08 -9.68
CA ILE A 625 13.88 -17.70 -9.56
C ILE A 625 12.73 -16.81 -9.98
N LYS A 626 12.24 -15.97 -9.06
CA LYS A 626 11.25 -14.93 -9.34
C LYS A 626 11.92 -13.56 -9.20
N ILE A 627 11.72 -12.69 -10.18
CA ILE A 627 12.28 -11.34 -10.16
C ILE A 627 11.13 -10.35 -10.13
N LEU A 628 11.00 -9.65 -9.01
CA LEU A 628 9.88 -8.79 -8.69
C LEU A 628 10.33 -7.34 -8.47
N GLU A 629 9.49 -6.42 -8.83
CA GLU A 629 9.57 -5.04 -8.36
C GLU A 629 8.98 -4.97 -6.95
N LEU A 630 9.50 -4.08 -6.08
CA LEU A 630 8.98 -4.00 -4.73
C LEU A 630 7.52 -3.52 -4.73
N PRO A 631 6.62 -4.16 -3.96
CA PRO A 631 5.25 -3.73 -3.85
C PRO A 631 5.16 -2.37 -3.15
N LYS A 632 4.29 -1.49 -3.66
CA LYS A 632 4.08 -0.13 -3.11
C LYS A 632 3.30 -0.12 -1.81
N ILE A 633 2.47 -1.13 -1.59
CA ILE A 633 1.68 -1.33 -0.37
C ILE A 633 2.26 -2.54 0.35
N GLU A 634 2.89 -2.31 1.48
CA GLU A 634 3.50 -3.37 2.30
C GLU A 634 2.47 -4.00 3.25
N GLY A 635 2.71 -5.23 3.68
CA GLY A 635 2.01 -5.85 4.82
C GLY A 635 0.72 -6.61 4.51
N ALA A 636 0.22 -6.58 3.28
CA ALA A 636 -1.04 -7.27 2.93
C ALA A 636 -0.85 -8.65 2.24
N GLY A 637 0.36 -9.23 2.28
CA GLY A 637 0.65 -10.48 1.54
C GLY A 637 0.58 -10.30 0.01
N ILE A 638 0.82 -9.07 -0.47
CA ILE A 638 0.66 -8.64 -1.87
C ILE A 638 2.02 -8.68 -2.57
N ASP A 639 2.73 -9.80 -2.46
CA ASP A 639 4.07 -9.92 -3.06
C ASP A 639 4.00 -10.13 -4.59
N ASP A 640 3.02 -10.90 -5.06
CA ASP A 640 2.80 -11.17 -6.48
C ASP A 640 1.60 -10.36 -7.01
N PRO A 641 1.68 -9.76 -8.23
CA PRO A 641 0.57 -9.00 -8.81
C PRO A 641 -0.70 -9.82 -9.02
N VAL A 642 -0.54 -11.07 -9.43
CA VAL A 642 -1.63 -12.03 -9.64
C VAL A 642 -1.64 -13.03 -8.49
N GLN A 643 -2.74 -13.07 -7.75
CA GLN A 643 -2.99 -14.08 -6.71
C GLN A 643 -4.39 -14.64 -6.90
N PHE A 644 -4.46 -15.93 -7.18
CA PHE A 644 -5.68 -16.67 -7.39
C PHE A 644 -5.75 -17.85 -6.42
N LEU A 645 -6.82 -17.94 -5.67
CA LEU A 645 -7.05 -18.98 -4.64
C LEU A 645 -8.09 -19.95 -5.14
N ILE A 646 -7.81 -21.24 -5.04
CA ILE A 646 -8.77 -22.33 -5.21
C ILE A 646 -9.04 -22.90 -3.82
N LEU A 647 -10.31 -23.04 -3.47
CA LEU A 647 -10.79 -23.40 -2.14
C LEU A 647 -11.54 -24.73 -2.20
N GLY A 648 -11.30 -25.60 -1.24
CA GLY A 648 -11.96 -26.91 -1.12
C GLY A 648 -11.40 -27.72 0.05
N ASP A 649 -11.97 -28.88 0.34
CA ASP A 649 -11.55 -29.70 1.48
C ASP A 649 -10.48 -30.75 1.10
N ASP A 650 -10.59 -31.33 -0.11
CA ASP A 650 -9.67 -32.37 -0.57
C ASP A 650 -8.46 -31.79 -1.30
N LEU A 651 -7.27 -32.15 -0.82
CA LEU A 651 -5.99 -31.66 -1.36
C LEU A 651 -5.69 -32.16 -2.77
N ASN A 652 -6.17 -33.32 -3.16
CA ASN A 652 -5.89 -33.87 -4.49
C ASN A 652 -6.67 -33.12 -5.56
N THR A 653 -7.95 -32.89 -5.33
CA THR A 653 -8.79 -32.06 -6.23
C THR A 653 -8.29 -30.62 -6.32
N LEU A 654 -7.80 -30.05 -5.21
CA LEU A 654 -7.17 -28.73 -5.21
C LEU A 654 -5.88 -28.69 -6.06
N LYS A 655 -5.04 -29.72 -5.99
CA LYS A 655 -3.81 -29.82 -6.80
C LYS A 655 -4.10 -29.95 -8.29
N GLU A 656 -5.11 -30.74 -8.66
CA GLU A 656 -5.54 -30.86 -10.05
C GLU A 656 -6.04 -29.54 -10.61
N ALA A 657 -6.93 -28.87 -9.90
CA ALA A 657 -7.44 -27.56 -10.27
C ALA A 657 -6.32 -26.50 -10.37
N ALA A 658 -5.36 -26.53 -9.44
CA ALA A 658 -4.20 -25.62 -9.49
C ALA A 658 -3.30 -25.91 -10.71
N SER A 659 -3.13 -27.17 -11.09
CA SER A 659 -2.37 -27.53 -12.29
C SER A 659 -3.04 -27.02 -13.57
N GLN A 660 -4.37 -27.13 -13.66
CA GLN A 660 -5.14 -26.60 -14.79
C GLN A 660 -5.08 -25.07 -14.85
N ALA A 661 -5.20 -24.39 -13.70
CA ALA A 661 -5.06 -22.94 -13.64
C ALA A 661 -3.67 -22.47 -14.12
N LYS A 662 -2.61 -23.18 -13.75
CA LYS A 662 -1.24 -22.88 -14.22
C LYS A 662 -1.09 -23.10 -15.73
N GLU A 663 -1.67 -24.17 -16.26
CA GLU A 663 -1.66 -24.45 -17.70
C GLU A 663 -2.36 -23.33 -18.47
N ILE A 664 -3.53 -22.89 -18.02
CA ILE A 664 -4.28 -21.79 -18.62
C ILE A 664 -3.49 -20.48 -18.56
N LEU A 665 -2.90 -20.14 -17.41
CA LEU A 665 -2.04 -18.96 -17.30
C LEU A 665 -0.82 -19.06 -18.22
N GLY A 666 -0.22 -20.24 -18.36
CA GLY A 666 0.92 -20.50 -19.24
C GLY A 666 0.64 -20.40 -20.73
N THR A 667 -0.64 -20.35 -21.16
CA THR A 667 -1.01 -20.14 -22.57
C THR A 667 -0.61 -18.74 -23.08
N ASN A 668 -0.40 -17.78 -22.17
CA ASN A 668 -0.01 -16.41 -22.52
C ASN A 668 1.44 -16.14 -22.09
N ALA A 669 2.34 -16.00 -23.05
CA ALA A 669 3.77 -15.76 -22.81
C ALA A 669 4.10 -14.46 -22.03
N ARG A 670 3.13 -13.54 -21.86
CA ARG A 670 3.28 -12.33 -21.06
C ARG A 670 2.97 -12.55 -19.58
N ILE A 671 2.44 -13.73 -19.21
CA ILE A 671 2.27 -14.14 -17.82
C ILE A 671 3.51 -14.96 -17.44
N VAL A 672 4.24 -14.49 -16.44
CA VAL A 672 5.56 -15.01 -16.05
C VAL A 672 5.57 -15.44 -14.59
N ASP A 673 6.61 -16.15 -14.16
CA ASP A 673 6.83 -16.53 -12.77
C ASP A 673 5.64 -17.30 -12.14
N ILE A 674 4.93 -18.10 -12.95
CA ILE A 674 3.75 -18.86 -12.52
C ILE A 674 4.17 -19.92 -11.51
N SER A 675 3.56 -19.91 -10.33
CA SER A 675 3.82 -20.87 -9.27
C SER A 675 2.60 -21.12 -8.40
N ASP A 676 2.62 -22.23 -7.66
CA ASP A 676 1.62 -22.57 -6.66
C ASP A 676 2.30 -23.00 -5.35
N ASN A 677 1.53 -23.06 -4.28
CA ASN A 677 1.93 -23.57 -2.98
C ASN A 677 1.41 -24.99 -2.68
N ALA A 678 0.85 -25.69 -3.67
CA ALA A 678 0.25 -27.04 -3.50
C ALA A 678 1.28 -28.15 -3.36
N ASN A 679 2.47 -27.99 -3.92
CA ASN A 679 3.47 -29.04 -4.08
C ASN A 679 4.74 -28.81 -3.22
N THR A 680 4.65 -28.01 -2.18
CA THR A 680 5.76 -27.85 -1.23
C THR A 680 5.78 -29.07 -0.29
N THR A 681 6.69 -30.01 -0.57
CA THR A 681 6.91 -31.20 0.25
C THR A 681 8.25 -31.15 0.95
N LYS A 682 8.36 -31.85 2.08
CA LYS A 682 9.60 -32.09 2.83
C LYS A 682 9.86 -33.58 2.92
N ASP A 683 11.13 -33.96 3.00
CA ASP A 683 11.50 -35.32 3.34
C ASP A 683 11.34 -35.57 4.83
N GLU A 684 10.68 -36.63 5.22
CA GLU A 684 10.32 -36.99 6.60
C GLU A 684 10.75 -38.37 6.97
N VAL A 685 11.15 -38.55 8.23
CA VAL A 685 11.34 -39.87 8.86
C VAL A 685 10.26 -40.04 9.92
N ALA A 686 9.17 -40.68 9.59
CA ALA A 686 8.10 -40.95 10.53
C ALA A 686 8.45 -42.12 11.44
N LEU A 687 8.30 -41.91 12.76
CA LEU A 687 8.58 -42.91 13.77
C LEU A 687 7.28 -43.55 14.25
N HIS A 688 7.00 -44.78 13.85
CA HIS A 688 5.83 -45.50 14.28
C HIS A 688 6.18 -46.43 15.44
N ILE A 689 5.59 -46.22 16.61
CA ILE A 689 5.77 -47.06 17.77
C ILE A 689 4.99 -48.38 17.55
N ASN A 690 5.71 -49.49 17.55
CA ASN A 690 5.09 -50.78 17.53
C ASN A 690 4.49 -51.12 18.90
N LYS A 691 3.17 -50.94 19.03
CA LYS A 691 2.45 -51.02 20.31
C LYS A 691 2.59 -52.41 20.98
N GLU A 692 2.68 -53.49 20.22
CA GLU A 692 2.85 -54.84 20.74
C GLU A 692 4.26 -55.01 21.30
N LYS A 693 5.29 -54.62 20.56
CA LYS A 693 6.68 -54.67 21.03
C LYS A 693 6.90 -53.77 22.24
N ALA A 694 6.36 -52.56 22.23
CA ALA A 694 6.46 -51.61 23.36
C ALA A 694 5.80 -52.18 24.62
N LYS A 695 4.65 -52.89 24.48
CA LYS A 695 3.98 -53.55 25.61
C LYS A 695 4.78 -54.76 26.14
N LEU A 696 5.31 -55.58 25.23
CA LEU A 696 6.13 -56.74 25.58
C LEU A 696 7.43 -56.35 26.29
N LEU A 697 8.06 -55.27 25.85
CA LEU A 697 9.31 -54.75 26.41
C LEU A 697 9.11 -53.80 27.57
N ASP A 698 7.85 -53.52 27.96
CA ASP A 698 7.44 -52.61 29.01
C ASP A 698 8.01 -51.20 28.86
N VAL A 699 7.87 -50.62 27.64
CA VAL A 699 8.38 -49.28 27.28
C VAL A 699 7.22 -48.30 27.14
N ASN A 700 7.33 -47.17 27.85
CA ASN A 700 6.34 -46.09 27.77
C ASN A 700 6.59 -45.22 26.52
N PRO A 701 5.60 -45.05 25.60
CA PRO A 701 5.72 -44.15 24.45
C PRO A 701 6.08 -42.73 24.77
N GLN A 702 5.52 -42.16 25.87
CA GLN A 702 5.80 -40.79 26.30
C GLN A 702 7.26 -40.60 26.72
N TYR A 703 7.86 -41.66 27.28
CA TYR A 703 9.27 -41.65 27.64
C TYR A 703 10.17 -41.60 26.41
N ILE A 704 9.82 -42.38 25.34
CA ILE A 704 10.52 -42.29 24.03
C ILE A 704 10.48 -40.89 23.46
N ALA A 705 9.28 -40.27 23.45
CA ALA A 705 9.12 -38.89 22.97
C ALA A 705 9.97 -37.90 23.77
N GLY A 706 10.05 -38.05 25.09
CA GLY A 706 10.90 -37.23 25.98
C GLY A 706 12.40 -37.38 25.66
N VAL A 707 12.87 -38.62 25.49
CA VAL A 707 14.27 -38.88 25.13
C VAL A 707 14.62 -38.28 23.79
N LEU A 708 13.81 -38.48 22.77
CA LEU A 708 14.03 -37.93 21.42
C LEU A 708 13.94 -36.39 21.42
N GLY A 709 12.96 -35.82 22.16
CA GLY A 709 12.81 -34.39 22.28
C GLY A 709 14.08 -33.68 22.79
N TYR A 710 14.65 -34.21 23.92
CA TYR A 710 15.92 -33.66 24.46
C TYR A 710 17.14 -34.03 23.65
N SER A 711 17.06 -35.06 22.79
CA SER A 711 18.18 -35.43 21.90
C SER A 711 18.27 -34.54 20.66
N PHE A 712 17.12 -34.13 20.05
CA PHE A 712 17.08 -33.50 18.72
C PHE A 712 16.43 -32.12 18.71
N SER A 713 15.48 -31.82 19.64
CA SER A 713 14.65 -30.59 19.52
C SER A 713 15.18 -29.36 20.26
N GLN A 714 16.41 -29.40 20.79
CA GLN A 714 17.00 -28.24 21.48
C GLN A 714 16.08 -27.66 22.59
N LEU A 715 15.61 -28.53 23.50
CA LEU A 715 14.72 -28.11 24.57
C LEU A 715 15.51 -27.47 25.72
N SER A 716 14.98 -26.36 26.27
CA SER A 716 15.56 -25.71 27.44
C SER A 716 15.42 -26.58 28.68
N VAL A 717 16.50 -26.68 29.46
CA VAL A 717 16.57 -27.37 30.75
C VAL A 717 16.76 -26.42 31.91
N GLY A 718 16.82 -25.14 31.68
CA GLY A 718 16.99 -24.07 32.66
C GLY A 718 17.56 -22.81 32.03
N SER A 719 17.94 -21.84 32.83
CA SER A 719 18.60 -20.62 32.40
C SER A 719 19.77 -20.29 33.33
N MET A 720 20.72 -19.49 32.84
CA MET A 720 21.81 -18.93 33.62
C MET A 720 21.74 -17.41 33.60
N ASP A 721 21.78 -16.82 34.81
CA ASP A 721 21.74 -15.37 34.99
C ASP A 721 23.12 -14.76 34.68
N ARG A 722 23.16 -13.68 33.90
CA ARG A 722 24.36 -12.93 33.52
C ARG A 722 24.35 -11.50 34.05
N GLY A 723 23.47 -11.23 34.99
CA GLY A 723 23.27 -9.90 35.57
C GLY A 723 22.22 -9.08 34.83
N ASN A 724 22.46 -8.68 33.59
CA ASN A 724 21.52 -7.88 32.78
C ASN A 724 20.64 -8.72 31.84
N SER A 725 21.04 -9.94 31.53
CA SER A 725 20.33 -10.86 30.64
C SER A 725 20.39 -12.29 31.16
N LYS A 726 19.56 -13.17 30.60
CA LYS A 726 19.59 -14.61 30.89
C LYS A 726 19.88 -15.35 29.59
N ASP A 727 20.81 -16.30 29.65
CA ASP A 727 21.03 -17.25 28.55
C ASP A 727 20.30 -18.55 28.88
N ASP A 728 19.47 -19.07 27.96
CA ASP A 728 18.84 -20.37 28.11
C ASP A 728 19.87 -21.49 28.04
N ILE A 729 19.70 -22.51 28.88
CA ILE A 729 20.52 -23.73 28.86
C ILE A 729 19.79 -24.77 27.99
N ILE A 730 20.38 -25.07 26.84
CA ILE A 730 19.79 -25.96 25.85
C ILE A 730 20.52 -27.30 25.86
N LEU A 731 19.75 -28.37 25.91
CA LEU A 731 20.26 -29.73 25.88
C LEU A 731 19.99 -30.38 24.53
N SER A 732 20.99 -30.96 23.91
CA SER A 732 20.85 -31.74 22.68
C SER A 732 22.04 -32.67 22.48
N PHE A 733 21.94 -33.60 21.53
CA PHE A 733 23.11 -34.33 21.07
C PHE A 733 24.11 -33.45 20.33
N ALA A 734 25.38 -33.78 20.39
CA ALA A 734 26.42 -33.09 19.63
C ALA A 734 26.13 -33.21 18.12
N PRO A 735 26.44 -32.17 17.29
CA PRO A 735 26.06 -32.10 15.88
C PRO A 735 26.51 -33.29 15.04
N GLU A 736 27.61 -33.91 15.38
CA GLU A 736 28.17 -35.10 14.71
C GLU A 736 27.19 -36.30 14.72
N PHE A 737 26.41 -36.45 15.81
CA PHE A 737 25.47 -37.55 15.98
C PHE A 737 24.08 -37.26 15.39
N LYS A 738 23.82 -36.00 15.00
CA LYS A 738 22.57 -35.59 14.34
C LYS A 738 22.59 -35.78 12.82
N LYS A 739 23.75 -36.05 12.23
CA LYS A 739 23.94 -36.19 10.78
C LYS A 739 23.69 -37.61 10.25
N ASP A 740 23.65 -38.63 11.15
CA ASP A 740 23.51 -40.03 10.77
C ASP A 740 22.16 -40.59 11.22
N ILE A 741 21.34 -40.97 10.24
CA ILE A 741 20.02 -41.61 10.50
C ILE A 741 20.22 -42.97 11.19
N GLU A 742 21.29 -43.71 10.93
CA GLU A 742 21.58 -44.97 11.62
C GLU A 742 21.90 -44.77 13.10
N ALA A 743 22.48 -43.60 13.45
CA ALA A 743 22.64 -43.21 14.85
C ALA A 743 21.31 -43.01 15.59
N LEU A 744 20.24 -42.58 14.91
CA LEU A 744 18.89 -42.46 15.45
C LEU A 744 18.36 -43.85 15.89
N LYS A 745 18.57 -44.92 15.10
CA LYS A 745 18.12 -46.26 15.40
C LYS A 745 18.76 -46.82 16.67
N ARG A 746 19.99 -46.42 16.95
CA ARG A 746 20.81 -46.95 18.08
C ARG A 746 20.64 -46.14 19.38
N ILE A 747 19.75 -45.16 19.43
CA ILE A 747 19.50 -44.42 20.65
C ILE A 747 19.07 -45.36 21.78
N SER A 748 19.67 -45.21 22.95
CA SER A 748 19.34 -45.97 24.14
C SER A 748 18.09 -45.37 24.80
N ILE A 749 17.07 -46.19 24.94
CA ILE A 749 15.84 -45.97 25.73
C ILE A 749 15.79 -46.96 26.88
N LYS A 750 15.11 -46.63 27.98
CA LYS A 750 14.90 -47.53 29.13
C LYS A 750 13.48 -48.01 29.16
N ASN A 751 13.32 -49.27 29.55
CA ASN A 751 12.02 -49.78 29.93
C ASN A 751 11.69 -49.41 31.40
N ASN A 752 10.49 -49.72 31.86
CA ASN A 752 10.07 -49.42 33.23
C ASN A 752 10.90 -50.14 34.32
N GLN A 753 11.61 -51.22 33.90
CA GLN A 753 12.52 -51.97 34.78
C GLN A 753 13.95 -51.41 34.78
N GLY A 754 14.24 -50.32 34.00
CA GLY A 754 15.55 -49.70 33.92
C GLY A 754 16.54 -50.37 32.96
N ILE A 755 16.08 -51.34 32.14
CA ILE A 755 16.90 -52.05 31.15
C ILE A 755 17.01 -51.19 29.91
N ASN A 756 18.25 -51.01 29.42
CA ASN A 756 18.52 -50.31 28.15
C ASN A 756 18.14 -51.15 26.96
N LEU A 757 17.39 -50.50 26.04
CA LEU A 757 16.97 -51.06 24.75
C LEU A 757 17.36 -50.11 23.66
N GLU A 758 17.59 -50.57 22.47
CA GLU A 758 17.75 -49.70 21.30
C GLU A 758 16.37 -49.23 20.80
N LEU A 759 16.28 -47.99 20.31
CA LEU A 759 15.05 -47.42 19.78
C LEU A 759 14.46 -48.30 18.64
N SER A 760 15.28 -48.85 17.80
CA SER A 760 14.91 -49.76 16.70
C SER A 760 14.18 -51.04 17.16
N SER A 761 14.29 -51.41 18.46
CA SER A 761 13.58 -52.59 18.99
C SER A 761 12.07 -52.36 19.18
N VAL A 762 11.62 -51.09 19.30
CA VAL A 762 10.22 -50.73 19.59
C VAL A 762 9.60 -49.75 18.58
N VAL A 763 10.42 -49.21 17.64
CA VAL A 763 9.98 -48.20 16.67
C VAL A 763 10.32 -48.65 15.25
N ASP A 764 9.34 -48.54 14.35
CA ASP A 764 9.51 -48.74 12.92
C ASP A 764 9.75 -47.39 12.26
N PHE A 765 10.73 -47.27 11.34
CA PHE A 765 11.16 -46.07 10.67
C PHE A 765 10.62 -46.05 9.24
N ILE A 766 9.73 -45.09 8.94
CA ILE A 766 9.13 -44.97 7.60
C ILE A 766 9.64 -43.65 6.98
N TYR A 767 10.23 -43.76 5.79
CA TYR A 767 10.67 -42.62 4.99
C TYR A 767 9.54 -42.19 4.08
N SER A 768 9.08 -40.99 4.22
CA SER A 768 7.95 -40.44 3.46
C SER A 768 8.24 -38.99 3.01
N LYS A 769 7.38 -38.49 2.12
CA LYS A 769 7.30 -37.07 1.80
C LYS A 769 5.98 -36.55 2.33
N ASP A 770 6.05 -35.54 3.15
CA ASP A 770 4.86 -34.85 3.67
C ASP A 770 4.81 -33.40 3.21
N LEU A 771 3.66 -32.76 3.38
CA LEU A 771 3.48 -31.34 3.06
C LEU A 771 4.28 -30.47 4.03
N LYS A 772 4.84 -29.38 3.53
CA LYS A 772 5.45 -28.36 4.39
C LYS A 772 4.42 -27.51 5.12
N THR A 773 3.29 -27.21 4.46
CA THR A 773 2.27 -26.29 4.97
C THR A 773 0.87 -26.70 4.51
N ILE A 774 -0.13 -26.41 5.33
CA ILE A 774 -1.54 -26.40 4.93
C ILE A 774 -2.03 -24.95 5.00
N ASN A 775 -2.42 -24.42 3.84
CA ASN A 775 -2.97 -23.09 3.74
C ASN A 775 -4.49 -23.13 3.78
N ARG A 776 -5.08 -22.14 4.45
CA ARG A 776 -6.53 -22.03 4.63
C ARG A 776 -6.99 -20.59 4.39
N TYR A 777 -8.15 -20.43 3.80
CA TYR A 777 -8.81 -19.15 3.56
C TYR A 777 -10.29 -19.24 3.92
N ASN A 778 -10.74 -18.38 4.83
CA ASN A 778 -12.11 -18.38 5.34
C ASN A 778 -12.60 -19.79 5.73
N LYS A 779 -11.81 -20.51 6.54
CA LYS A 779 -12.07 -21.86 7.07
C LYS A 779 -11.92 -23.03 6.07
N ASN A 780 -11.77 -22.78 4.76
CA ASN A 780 -11.54 -23.81 3.77
C ASN A 780 -10.05 -23.98 3.51
N ARG A 781 -9.60 -25.18 3.21
CA ARG A 781 -8.25 -25.40 2.67
C ARG A 781 -8.13 -24.67 1.34
N SER A 782 -6.96 -24.14 1.05
CA SER A 782 -6.73 -23.34 -0.15
C SER A 782 -5.40 -23.65 -0.81
N VAL A 783 -5.39 -23.59 -2.12
CA VAL A 783 -4.17 -23.54 -2.93
C VAL A 783 -4.09 -22.17 -3.58
N LYS A 784 -2.99 -21.45 -3.35
CA LYS A 784 -2.71 -20.16 -3.92
C LYS A 784 -1.81 -20.30 -5.16
N ILE A 785 -2.32 -19.83 -6.29
CA ILE A 785 -1.58 -19.68 -7.54
C ILE A 785 -1.13 -18.24 -7.64
N THR A 786 0.15 -18.00 -7.92
CA THR A 786 0.74 -16.68 -8.08
C THR A 786 1.41 -16.56 -9.44
N ALA A 787 1.36 -15.35 -10.01
CA ALA A 787 2.05 -15.05 -11.26
C ALA A 787 2.47 -13.57 -11.34
N GLY A 788 3.53 -13.32 -12.08
CA GLY A 788 3.92 -11.99 -12.54
C GLY A 788 3.32 -11.67 -13.90
N VAL A 789 3.34 -10.41 -14.28
CA VAL A 789 2.93 -9.96 -15.61
C VAL A 789 4.05 -9.15 -16.27
N ASN A 790 4.15 -9.24 -17.59
CA ASN A 790 5.07 -8.48 -18.42
C ASN A 790 4.29 -7.79 -19.53
N ASP A 791 4.12 -6.47 -19.42
CA ASP A 791 3.33 -5.65 -20.35
C ASP A 791 1.91 -6.19 -20.61
N LEU A 792 1.29 -6.80 -19.61
CA LEU A 792 -0.09 -7.28 -19.65
C LEU A 792 -0.86 -6.71 -18.45
N SER A 793 -2.07 -6.23 -18.68
CA SER A 793 -2.90 -5.69 -17.60
C SER A 793 -3.48 -6.78 -16.70
N LEU A 794 -3.62 -6.50 -15.40
CA LEU A 794 -4.22 -7.42 -14.43
C LEU A 794 -5.66 -7.79 -14.78
N GLY A 795 -6.43 -6.84 -15.35
CA GLY A 795 -7.79 -7.10 -15.83
C GLY A 795 -7.84 -8.13 -16.96
N ALA A 796 -6.82 -8.18 -17.84
CA ALA A 796 -6.74 -9.19 -18.88
C ALA A 796 -6.47 -10.59 -18.30
N VAL A 797 -5.62 -10.68 -17.25
CA VAL A 797 -5.38 -11.95 -16.55
C VAL A 797 -6.62 -12.41 -15.80
N GLN A 798 -7.30 -11.49 -15.10
CA GLN A 798 -8.55 -11.79 -14.41
C GLN A 798 -9.61 -12.34 -15.39
N LYS A 799 -9.75 -11.71 -16.54
CA LYS A 799 -10.68 -12.16 -17.59
C LYS A 799 -10.30 -13.55 -18.10
N LEU A 800 -9.00 -13.79 -18.36
CA LEU A 800 -8.52 -15.12 -18.83
C LEU A 800 -8.90 -16.22 -17.83
N LEU A 801 -8.75 -15.98 -16.51
CA LEU A 801 -9.13 -16.92 -15.47
C LEU A 801 -10.64 -17.11 -15.42
N LEU A 802 -11.44 -16.04 -15.46
CA LEU A 802 -12.90 -16.11 -15.41
C LEU A 802 -13.50 -16.82 -16.64
N ASP A 803 -12.98 -16.53 -17.83
CA ASP A 803 -13.46 -17.16 -19.09
C ASP A 803 -13.17 -18.68 -19.13
N ASN A 804 -12.23 -19.19 -18.32
CA ASN A 804 -11.87 -20.61 -18.23
C ASN A 804 -12.22 -21.23 -16.88
N MET A 805 -13.06 -20.61 -16.06
CA MET A 805 -13.33 -21.05 -14.69
C MET A 805 -13.92 -22.47 -14.64
N ASP A 806 -14.82 -22.81 -15.53
CA ASP A 806 -15.45 -24.15 -15.61
C ASP A 806 -14.41 -25.25 -15.85
N LYS A 807 -13.38 -24.95 -16.64
CA LYS A 807 -12.25 -25.88 -16.86
C LYS A 807 -11.38 -26.00 -15.62
N ILE A 808 -11.07 -24.87 -14.97
CA ILE A 808 -10.22 -24.84 -13.76
C ILE A 808 -10.88 -25.65 -12.64
N LEU A 809 -12.16 -25.45 -12.42
CA LEU A 809 -12.88 -26.14 -11.35
C LEU A 809 -13.41 -27.53 -11.74
N ASN A 810 -13.19 -27.99 -12.98
CA ASN A 810 -13.68 -29.29 -13.48
C ASN A 810 -15.20 -29.51 -13.26
N ASN A 811 -15.99 -28.41 -13.23
CA ASN A 811 -17.40 -28.43 -12.85
C ASN A 811 -17.65 -29.12 -11.48
N ASN A 812 -16.66 -29.13 -10.58
CA ASN A 812 -16.79 -29.73 -9.26
C ASN A 812 -17.44 -28.75 -8.28
N PRO A 813 -18.65 -29.02 -7.78
CA PRO A 813 -19.37 -28.12 -6.89
C PRO A 813 -18.73 -27.98 -5.50
N SER A 814 -17.79 -28.86 -5.14
CA SER A 814 -17.05 -28.76 -3.87
C SER A 814 -15.89 -27.76 -3.91
N LEU A 815 -15.52 -27.29 -5.11
CA LEU A 815 -14.47 -26.30 -5.30
C LEU A 815 -15.10 -24.91 -5.49
N SER A 816 -14.46 -23.94 -4.90
CA SER A 816 -14.76 -22.51 -5.09
C SER A 816 -13.46 -21.74 -5.31
N TYR A 817 -13.56 -20.46 -5.64
CA TYR A 817 -12.38 -19.62 -5.90
C TYR A 817 -12.50 -18.25 -5.23
N ALA A 818 -11.35 -17.63 -5.04
CA ALA A 818 -11.26 -16.23 -4.62
C ALA A 818 -10.05 -15.57 -5.28
N PHE A 819 -10.17 -14.28 -5.54
CA PHE A 819 -9.02 -13.45 -5.90
C PHE A 819 -8.45 -12.79 -4.65
N SER A 820 -7.13 -12.60 -4.61
CA SER A 820 -6.43 -11.92 -3.54
C SER A 820 -5.39 -10.95 -4.13
N GLY A 821 -4.75 -10.14 -3.30
CA GLY A 821 -3.74 -9.18 -3.78
C GLY A 821 -4.29 -8.11 -4.71
N PHE A 822 -3.48 -7.66 -5.66
CA PHE A 822 -3.84 -6.55 -6.55
C PHE A 822 -5.03 -6.83 -7.47
N ILE A 823 -5.25 -8.07 -7.87
CA ILE A 823 -6.44 -8.45 -8.67
C ILE A 823 -7.73 -8.20 -7.88
N ASN A 824 -7.76 -8.54 -6.58
CA ASN A 824 -8.93 -8.28 -5.74
C ASN A 824 -9.15 -6.77 -5.55
N LEU A 825 -8.06 -6.03 -5.29
CA LEU A 825 -8.11 -4.56 -5.17
C LEU A 825 -8.56 -3.88 -6.46
N LEU A 826 -8.22 -4.42 -7.62
CA LEU A 826 -8.73 -3.95 -8.92
C LEU A 826 -10.26 -4.13 -8.98
N GLY A 827 -10.78 -5.29 -8.60
CA GLY A 827 -12.23 -5.56 -8.54
C GLY A 827 -12.96 -4.59 -7.61
N GLU A 828 -12.46 -4.40 -6.38
CA GLU A 828 -13.00 -3.44 -5.41
C GLU A 828 -12.94 -2.00 -5.96
N THR A 829 -11.86 -1.64 -6.69
CA THR A 829 -11.70 -0.33 -7.32
C THR A 829 -12.76 -0.06 -8.36
N VAL A 830 -12.94 -0.99 -9.30
CA VAL A 830 -13.92 -0.85 -10.39
C VAL A 830 -15.34 -0.76 -9.85
N GLN A 831 -15.69 -1.62 -8.89
CA GLN A 831 -17.02 -1.60 -8.28
C GLN A 831 -17.27 -0.31 -7.50
N GLY A 832 -16.33 0.10 -6.65
CA GLY A 832 -16.45 1.32 -5.87
C GLY A 832 -16.48 2.58 -6.74
N PHE A 833 -15.65 2.63 -7.79
CA PHE A 833 -15.64 3.71 -8.77
C PHE A 833 -16.97 3.83 -9.51
N ALA A 834 -17.53 2.72 -9.99
CA ALA A 834 -18.83 2.72 -10.67
C ALA A 834 -19.94 3.25 -9.77
N MET A 835 -19.95 2.83 -8.48
CA MET A 835 -20.94 3.31 -7.49
C MET A 835 -20.77 4.81 -7.20
N ALA A 836 -19.51 5.26 -7.00
CA ALA A 836 -19.23 6.67 -6.73
C ALA A 836 -19.60 7.57 -7.91
N VAL A 837 -19.29 7.15 -9.14
CA VAL A 837 -19.68 7.87 -10.37
C VAL A 837 -21.20 7.92 -10.51
N ALA A 838 -21.90 6.81 -10.30
CA ALA A 838 -23.36 6.78 -10.37
C ALA A 838 -23.99 7.76 -9.35
N LEU A 839 -23.50 7.76 -8.11
CA LEU A 839 -23.96 8.69 -7.07
C LEU A 839 -23.64 10.15 -7.43
N ALA A 840 -22.44 10.42 -7.94
CA ALA A 840 -22.07 11.74 -8.42
C ALA A 840 -22.99 12.24 -9.54
N PHE A 841 -23.30 11.38 -10.52
CA PHE A 841 -24.27 11.71 -11.59
C PHE A 841 -25.66 12.09 -11.02
N VAL A 842 -26.17 11.32 -10.06
CA VAL A 842 -27.46 11.62 -9.42
C VAL A 842 -27.42 12.94 -8.70
N LEU A 843 -26.38 13.19 -7.89
CA LEU A 843 -26.25 14.44 -7.12
C LEU A 843 -26.08 15.66 -8.03
N ILE A 844 -25.25 15.56 -9.07
CA ILE A 844 -25.10 16.63 -10.07
C ILE A 844 -26.45 16.94 -10.73
N TYR A 845 -27.18 15.90 -11.15
CA TYR A 845 -28.51 16.07 -11.75
C TYR A 845 -29.44 16.79 -10.80
N LEU A 846 -29.54 16.36 -9.55
CA LEU A 846 -30.41 16.97 -8.53
C LEU A 846 -30.08 18.45 -8.28
N VAL A 847 -28.78 18.74 -8.10
CA VAL A 847 -28.32 20.11 -7.86
C VAL A 847 -28.59 21.00 -9.07
N LEU A 848 -28.26 20.55 -10.28
CA LEU A 848 -28.53 21.32 -11.50
C LEU A 848 -30.03 21.49 -11.76
N ALA A 849 -30.86 20.48 -11.49
CA ALA A 849 -32.30 20.57 -11.61
C ALA A 849 -32.88 21.62 -10.67
N ALA A 850 -32.42 21.65 -9.41
CA ALA A 850 -32.81 22.65 -8.43
C ALA A 850 -32.32 24.07 -8.79
N LEU A 851 -31.09 24.21 -9.36
CA LEU A 851 -30.51 25.49 -9.73
C LEU A 851 -31.18 26.12 -10.96
N TYR A 852 -31.56 25.29 -11.95
CA TYR A 852 -32.17 25.76 -13.20
C TYR A 852 -33.69 25.65 -13.23
N GLU A 853 -34.28 25.12 -12.18
CA GLU A 853 -35.72 24.79 -12.16
C GLU A 853 -36.19 24.11 -13.47
N SER A 854 -35.40 23.12 -13.90
CA SER A 854 -35.64 22.40 -15.15
C SER A 854 -35.15 20.96 -15.02
N PHE A 855 -35.95 20.02 -15.52
CA PHE A 855 -35.58 18.60 -15.62
C PHE A 855 -34.70 18.28 -16.84
N ILE A 856 -34.65 19.15 -17.85
CA ILE A 856 -33.98 18.89 -19.14
C ILE A 856 -32.59 19.54 -19.20
N LEU A 857 -32.44 20.77 -18.68
CA LEU A 857 -31.15 21.48 -18.74
C LEU A 857 -30.01 20.72 -18.08
N PRO A 858 -30.21 20.05 -16.92
CA PRO A 858 -29.19 19.20 -16.33
C PRO A 858 -28.68 18.10 -17.28
N LEU A 859 -29.59 17.42 -17.98
CA LEU A 859 -29.25 16.35 -18.93
C LEU A 859 -28.41 16.86 -20.11
N ILE A 860 -28.71 18.07 -20.60
CA ILE A 860 -27.93 18.73 -21.67
C ILE A 860 -26.50 19.06 -21.16
N ILE A 861 -26.36 19.51 -19.92
CA ILE A 861 -25.06 19.81 -19.32
C ILE A 861 -24.28 18.52 -19.10
N MET A 862 -24.92 17.48 -18.58
CA MET A 862 -24.24 16.22 -18.22
C MET A 862 -23.73 15.42 -19.45
N ILE A 863 -24.22 15.70 -20.67
CA ILE A 863 -23.68 15.06 -21.89
C ILE A 863 -22.17 15.37 -22.10
N THR A 864 -21.67 16.42 -21.49
CA THR A 864 -20.25 16.80 -21.56
C THR A 864 -19.32 15.78 -20.89
N MET A 865 -19.84 15.00 -19.93
CA MET A 865 -19.05 13.99 -19.20
C MET A 865 -18.66 12.80 -20.09
N PRO A 866 -19.60 12.14 -20.85
CA PRO A 866 -19.21 11.13 -21.84
C PRO A 866 -18.25 11.65 -22.92
N LEU A 867 -18.37 12.92 -23.30
CA LEU A 867 -17.44 13.52 -24.28
C LEU A 867 -16.01 13.65 -23.74
N ALA A 868 -15.88 14.00 -22.46
CA ALA A 868 -14.60 14.07 -21.78
C ALA A 868 -13.97 12.68 -21.62
N PHE A 869 -14.77 11.69 -21.19
CA PHE A 869 -14.34 10.30 -21.09
C PHE A 869 -13.84 9.77 -22.45
N GLY A 870 -14.53 10.12 -23.52
CA GLY A 870 -14.12 9.78 -24.89
C GLY A 870 -12.74 10.31 -25.25
N GLY A 871 -12.47 11.58 -24.93
CA GLY A 871 -11.17 12.19 -25.15
C GLY A 871 -10.07 11.53 -24.31
N ALA A 872 -10.33 11.30 -23.02
CA ALA A 872 -9.40 10.61 -22.13
C ALA A 872 -9.04 9.22 -22.66
N SER A 873 -10.04 8.42 -23.10
CA SER A 873 -9.83 7.09 -23.68
C SER A 873 -8.98 7.13 -24.95
N ILE A 874 -9.23 8.10 -25.84
CA ILE A 874 -8.40 8.30 -27.05
C ILE A 874 -6.96 8.63 -26.67
N GLY A 875 -6.75 9.54 -25.70
CA GLY A 875 -5.41 9.93 -25.25
C GLY A 875 -4.63 8.73 -24.69
N LEU A 876 -5.25 7.95 -23.83
CA LEU A 876 -4.64 6.74 -23.25
C LEU A 876 -4.32 5.69 -24.32
N PHE A 877 -5.23 5.47 -25.28
CA PHE A 877 -5.02 4.50 -26.34
C PHE A 877 -3.85 4.88 -27.26
N ILE A 878 -3.74 6.16 -27.67
CA ILE A 878 -2.66 6.67 -28.51
C ILE A 878 -1.30 6.56 -27.80
N THR A 879 -1.28 6.80 -26.49
CA THR A 879 -0.04 6.76 -25.71
C THR A 879 0.31 5.38 -25.14
N GLY A 880 -0.59 4.39 -25.32
CA GLY A 880 -0.37 3.00 -24.88
C GLY A 880 -0.47 2.81 -23.36
N HIS A 881 -1.19 3.67 -22.65
CA HIS A 881 -1.36 3.57 -21.21
C HIS A 881 -2.67 2.85 -20.83
N ASN A 882 -2.64 2.10 -19.71
CA ASN A 882 -3.80 1.42 -19.15
C ASN A 882 -4.63 2.32 -18.23
N PHE A 883 -5.89 1.95 -17.98
CA PHE A 883 -6.67 2.51 -16.89
C PHE A 883 -6.07 2.02 -15.57
N SER A 884 -5.70 2.95 -14.71
CA SER A 884 -5.20 2.70 -13.36
C SER A 884 -5.99 3.51 -12.34
N LEU A 885 -5.77 3.26 -11.05
CA LEU A 885 -6.34 4.06 -9.97
C LEU A 885 -6.17 5.58 -10.22
N PHE A 886 -4.97 6.01 -10.64
CA PHE A 886 -4.67 7.41 -10.92
C PHE A 886 -5.43 7.96 -12.13
N VAL A 887 -5.62 7.15 -13.17
CA VAL A 887 -6.42 7.54 -14.34
C VAL A 887 -7.90 7.64 -13.98
N LEU A 888 -8.43 6.75 -13.13
CA LEU A 888 -9.80 6.84 -12.64
C LEU A 888 -10.01 8.13 -11.83
N ILE A 889 -9.04 8.53 -11.02
CA ILE A 889 -9.01 9.83 -10.34
C ILE A 889 -9.11 10.99 -11.35
N ALA A 890 -8.34 10.93 -12.44
CA ALA A 890 -8.38 11.94 -13.49
C ALA A 890 -9.75 12.04 -14.17
N ILE A 891 -10.40 10.92 -14.44
CA ILE A 891 -11.74 10.88 -15.04
C ILE A 891 -12.79 11.54 -14.13
N ILE A 892 -12.71 11.27 -12.82
CA ILE A 892 -13.58 11.90 -11.83
C ILE A 892 -13.39 13.42 -11.81
N LEU A 893 -12.13 13.85 -11.78
CA LEU A 893 -11.79 15.28 -11.84
C LEU A 893 -12.34 15.93 -13.13
N LEU A 894 -12.19 15.25 -14.26
CA LEU A 894 -12.74 15.69 -15.54
C LEU A 894 -14.26 15.88 -15.46
N PHE A 895 -15.00 14.95 -14.86
CA PHE A 895 -16.46 15.07 -14.75
C PHE A 895 -16.89 16.32 -13.99
N GLY A 896 -16.15 16.67 -12.94
CA GLY A 896 -16.36 17.92 -12.21
C GLY A 896 -16.06 19.16 -13.05
N MET A 897 -14.90 19.18 -13.73
CA MET A 897 -14.44 20.37 -14.46
C MET A 897 -15.20 20.68 -15.73
N VAL A 898 -15.60 19.63 -16.47
CA VAL A 898 -16.17 19.79 -17.82
C VAL A 898 -17.60 20.35 -17.79
N GLY A 899 -18.37 19.98 -16.77
CA GLY A 899 -19.73 20.50 -16.59
C GLY A 899 -19.79 22.03 -16.49
N LYS A 900 -18.76 22.66 -15.98
CA LYS A 900 -18.64 24.09 -15.81
C LYS A 900 -18.74 24.88 -17.11
N ASN A 901 -18.05 24.44 -18.17
CA ASN A 901 -18.10 25.12 -19.47
C ASN A 901 -19.52 25.14 -20.05
N ALA A 902 -20.24 24.04 -19.90
CA ALA A 902 -21.64 23.92 -20.30
C ALA A 902 -22.56 24.79 -19.43
N ILE A 903 -22.34 24.82 -18.09
CA ILE A 903 -23.10 25.66 -17.15
C ILE A 903 -23.00 27.13 -17.54
N LEU A 904 -21.79 27.66 -17.77
CA LEU A 904 -21.57 29.05 -18.16
C LEU A 904 -22.24 29.44 -19.47
N LEU A 905 -22.26 28.52 -20.43
CA LEU A 905 -22.88 28.75 -21.73
C LEU A 905 -24.40 28.68 -21.65
N VAL A 906 -24.94 27.67 -20.97
CA VAL A 906 -26.38 27.46 -20.80
C VAL A 906 -27.01 28.57 -19.96
N ASP A 907 -26.32 29.05 -18.90
CA ASP A 907 -26.82 30.16 -18.05
C ASP A 907 -27.05 31.43 -18.86
N VAL A 908 -26.07 31.83 -19.67
CA VAL A 908 -26.23 33.02 -20.54
C VAL A 908 -27.30 32.82 -21.60
N ALA A 909 -27.34 31.66 -22.23
CA ALA A 909 -28.35 31.34 -23.27
C ALA A 909 -29.78 31.36 -22.66
N ASN A 910 -29.95 30.73 -21.48
CA ASN A 910 -31.24 30.67 -20.78
C ASN A 910 -31.71 32.08 -20.35
N LYS A 911 -30.83 32.91 -19.78
CA LYS A 911 -31.12 34.32 -19.44
C LYS A 911 -31.57 35.13 -20.65
N LYS A 912 -30.90 34.98 -21.80
CA LYS A 912 -31.22 35.68 -23.04
C LYS A 912 -32.57 35.20 -23.64
N CYS A 913 -32.89 33.92 -23.50
CA CYS A 913 -34.21 33.41 -23.88
C CYS A 913 -35.32 33.96 -22.99
N HIS A 914 -35.10 34.12 -21.68
CA HIS A 914 -36.05 34.77 -20.74
C HIS A 914 -36.22 36.28 -21.02
N GLU A 915 -35.21 36.95 -21.60
CA GLU A 915 -35.32 38.33 -22.10
C GLU A 915 -36.11 38.44 -23.42
N GLY A 916 -36.61 37.32 -23.96
CA GLY A 916 -37.45 37.27 -25.17
C GLY A 916 -36.74 37.08 -26.48
N LEU A 917 -35.44 36.79 -26.48
CA LEU A 917 -34.68 36.51 -27.71
C LEU A 917 -34.94 35.09 -28.22
N ASP A 918 -34.95 34.96 -29.56
CA ASP A 918 -35.05 33.65 -30.21
C ASP A 918 -33.89 32.76 -29.79
N PRO A 919 -34.10 31.45 -29.53
CA PRO A 919 -33.05 30.52 -29.05
C PRO A 919 -31.79 30.51 -29.93
N ASP A 920 -31.91 30.63 -31.25
CA ASP A 920 -30.77 30.65 -32.15
C ASP A 920 -29.89 31.90 -31.94
N LYS A 921 -30.52 33.07 -31.81
CA LYS A 921 -29.80 34.31 -31.53
C LYS A 921 -29.20 34.33 -30.13
N ALA A 922 -29.97 33.81 -29.15
CA ALA A 922 -29.51 33.69 -27.76
C ALA A 922 -28.26 32.81 -27.66
N LEU A 923 -28.21 31.66 -28.38
CA LEU A 923 -27.06 30.74 -28.39
C LEU A 923 -25.84 31.32 -29.12
N LEU A 924 -26.02 32.06 -30.21
CA LEU A 924 -24.90 32.72 -30.88
C LEU A 924 -24.27 33.81 -30.03
N ILE A 925 -25.09 34.61 -29.33
CA ILE A 925 -24.62 35.64 -28.39
C ILE A 925 -23.90 35.01 -27.18
N ALA A 926 -24.50 33.96 -26.61
CA ALA A 926 -23.92 33.26 -25.46
C ALA A 926 -22.56 32.61 -25.85
N GLY A 927 -22.51 31.92 -26.97
CA GLY A 927 -21.32 31.27 -27.48
C GLY A 927 -20.20 32.26 -27.71
N LYS A 928 -20.47 33.36 -28.43
CA LYS A 928 -19.47 34.40 -28.71
C LYS A 928 -18.95 35.06 -27.43
N SER A 929 -19.85 35.41 -26.51
CA SER A 929 -19.49 36.11 -25.27
C SER A 929 -18.67 35.24 -24.28
N ARG A 930 -18.80 33.92 -24.35
CA ARG A 930 -18.14 32.98 -23.44
C ARG A 930 -16.95 32.23 -24.04
N LEU A 931 -16.77 32.25 -25.36
CA LEU A 931 -15.70 31.53 -26.07
C LEU A 931 -14.30 31.81 -25.49
N ARG A 932 -13.99 33.11 -25.31
CA ARG A 932 -12.65 33.53 -24.82
C ARG A 932 -12.38 33.03 -23.40
N ALA A 933 -13.35 33.14 -22.50
CA ALA A 933 -13.25 32.66 -21.13
C ALA A 933 -13.06 31.14 -21.10
N ILE A 934 -13.88 30.37 -21.85
CA ILE A 934 -13.79 28.91 -21.90
C ILE A 934 -12.43 28.44 -22.47
N LEU A 935 -11.96 29.06 -23.55
CA LEU A 935 -10.65 28.73 -24.12
C LEU A 935 -9.51 29.06 -23.14
N MET A 936 -9.56 30.25 -22.49
CA MET A 936 -8.54 30.66 -21.53
C MET A 936 -8.42 29.68 -20.37
N THR A 937 -9.54 29.28 -19.75
CA THR A 937 -9.55 28.37 -18.61
C THR A 937 -9.11 26.96 -19.03
N THR A 938 -9.53 26.49 -20.20
CA THR A 938 -9.11 25.17 -20.70
C THR A 938 -7.61 25.13 -21.02
N PHE A 939 -7.08 26.16 -21.70
CA PHE A 939 -5.63 26.24 -21.96
C PHE A 939 -4.83 26.38 -20.68
N ALA A 940 -5.30 27.18 -19.70
CA ALA A 940 -4.67 27.29 -18.39
C ALA A 940 -4.57 25.93 -17.71
N MET A 941 -5.64 25.12 -17.70
CA MET A 941 -5.65 23.77 -17.13
C MET A 941 -4.75 22.81 -17.89
N ILE A 942 -4.75 22.84 -19.24
CA ILE A 942 -3.89 21.97 -20.07
C ILE A 942 -2.42 22.28 -19.78
N PHE A 943 -2.04 23.54 -19.74
CA PHE A 943 -0.66 23.94 -19.47
C PHE A 943 -0.24 23.72 -18.01
N ALA A 944 -1.17 23.76 -17.06
CA ALA A 944 -0.92 23.35 -15.69
C ALA A 944 -0.56 21.86 -15.59
N MET A 945 -1.18 21.00 -16.42
CA MET A 945 -0.96 19.55 -16.46
C MET A 945 0.20 19.12 -17.35
N LEU A 946 0.70 20.00 -18.21
CA LEU A 946 1.74 19.66 -19.19
C LEU A 946 3.06 19.20 -18.54
N PRO A 947 3.57 19.81 -17.45
CA PRO A 947 4.75 19.30 -16.76
C PRO A 947 4.56 17.86 -16.30
N LEU A 948 3.41 17.57 -15.69
CA LEU A 948 3.08 16.24 -15.17
C LEU A 948 2.96 15.20 -16.31
N ALA A 949 2.39 15.58 -17.46
CA ALA A 949 2.26 14.71 -18.65
C ALA A 949 3.61 14.38 -19.29
N LEU A 950 4.56 15.33 -19.28
CA LEU A 950 5.89 15.20 -19.88
C LEU A 950 6.98 14.80 -18.89
N SER A 951 6.64 14.69 -17.60
CA SER A 951 7.56 14.27 -16.53
C SER A 951 8.21 12.93 -16.87
N ARG A 952 9.49 12.78 -16.55
CA ARG A 952 10.27 11.54 -16.67
C ARG A 952 10.93 11.15 -15.36
N GLY A 953 10.66 11.91 -14.30
CA GLY A 953 11.20 11.69 -12.97
C GLY A 953 10.49 10.58 -12.20
N ALA A 954 10.71 10.52 -10.88
CA ALA A 954 10.11 9.52 -10.01
C ALA A 954 8.58 9.58 -10.05
N GLY A 955 7.93 8.43 -10.25
CA GLY A 955 6.47 8.30 -10.28
C GLY A 955 5.79 8.78 -11.56
N TYR A 956 6.54 8.97 -12.63
CA TYR A 956 5.96 9.39 -13.91
C TYR A 956 4.97 8.36 -14.46
N GLU A 957 5.17 7.07 -14.18
CA GLU A 957 4.31 5.98 -14.64
C GLU A 957 2.86 6.11 -14.12
N ALA A 958 2.68 6.72 -12.96
CA ALA A 958 1.35 7.02 -12.43
C ALA A 958 0.84 8.41 -12.86
N ASN A 959 1.73 9.41 -12.82
CA ASN A 959 1.36 10.81 -13.01
C ASN A 959 1.09 11.16 -14.48
N SER A 960 1.91 10.64 -15.41
CA SER A 960 1.80 10.97 -16.84
C SER A 960 0.50 10.45 -17.47
N PRO A 961 0.07 9.19 -17.29
CA PRO A 961 -1.21 8.70 -17.81
C PRO A 961 -2.41 9.50 -17.28
N MET A 962 -2.37 9.87 -16.00
CA MET A 962 -3.37 10.70 -15.35
C MET A 962 -3.48 12.08 -16.02
N ALA A 963 -2.34 12.78 -16.21
CA ALA A 963 -2.30 14.08 -16.84
C ALA A 963 -2.71 14.03 -18.34
N ILE A 964 -2.31 12.98 -19.07
CA ILE A 964 -2.70 12.72 -20.44
C ILE A 964 -4.23 12.56 -20.56
N ALA A 965 -4.83 11.77 -19.67
CA ALA A 965 -6.29 11.58 -19.63
C ALA A 965 -7.02 12.92 -19.44
N ILE A 966 -6.51 13.79 -18.55
CA ILE A 966 -7.09 15.13 -18.31
C ILE A 966 -6.91 16.02 -19.55
N ILE A 967 -5.71 16.10 -20.11
CA ILE A 967 -5.43 16.95 -21.27
C ILE A 967 -6.31 16.60 -22.47
N PHE A 968 -6.33 15.32 -22.85
CA PHE A 968 -7.15 14.86 -23.99
C PHE A 968 -8.65 14.94 -23.69
N GLY A 969 -9.06 14.66 -22.47
CA GLY A 969 -10.43 14.83 -22.00
C GLY A 969 -10.89 16.29 -22.05
N LEU A 970 -10.05 17.25 -21.62
CA LEU A 970 -10.34 18.68 -21.69
C LEU A 970 -10.38 19.18 -23.15
N ILE A 971 -9.47 18.74 -24.01
CA ILE A 971 -9.46 19.12 -25.45
C ILE A 971 -10.77 18.66 -26.09
N SER A 972 -11.08 17.36 -25.98
CA SER A 972 -12.27 16.76 -26.57
C SER A 972 -13.54 17.42 -26.03
N SER A 973 -13.66 17.50 -24.69
CA SER A 973 -14.86 18.07 -24.08
C SER A 973 -15.05 19.54 -24.43
N THR A 974 -14.01 20.36 -24.40
CA THR A 974 -14.14 21.80 -24.70
C THR A 974 -14.56 22.04 -26.13
N LEU A 975 -13.91 21.36 -27.11
CA LEU A 975 -14.26 21.49 -28.51
C LEU A 975 -15.71 21.03 -28.77
N LEU A 976 -16.09 19.88 -28.21
CA LEU A 976 -17.42 19.32 -28.44
C LEU A 976 -18.49 20.05 -27.61
N THR A 977 -18.22 20.48 -26.39
CA THR A 977 -19.19 21.23 -25.56
C THR A 977 -19.62 22.53 -26.21
N LEU A 978 -18.68 23.28 -26.77
CA LEU A 978 -19.00 24.53 -27.49
C LEU A 978 -19.94 24.32 -28.69
N LEU A 979 -20.06 23.12 -29.22
CA LEU A 979 -20.86 22.80 -30.40
C LEU A 979 -22.07 21.92 -30.07
N VAL A 980 -21.91 20.91 -29.20
CA VAL A 980 -22.94 19.92 -28.85
C VAL A 980 -23.98 20.51 -27.92
N VAL A 981 -23.56 21.23 -26.88
CA VAL A 981 -24.49 21.81 -25.90
C VAL A 981 -25.47 22.79 -26.54
N PRO A 982 -25.04 23.74 -27.40
CA PRO A 982 -25.97 24.57 -28.14
C PRO A 982 -26.95 23.79 -29.05
N ALA A 983 -26.46 22.75 -29.73
CA ALA A 983 -27.27 21.94 -30.61
C ALA A 983 -28.35 21.18 -29.82
N LEU A 984 -27.98 20.60 -28.68
CA LEU A 984 -28.93 19.93 -27.76
C LEU A 984 -29.89 20.91 -27.11
N PHE A 985 -29.43 22.07 -26.69
CA PHE A 985 -30.28 23.12 -26.10
C PHE A 985 -31.39 23.51 -27.07
N LYS A 986 -31.03 23.82 -28.34
CA LYS A 986 -32.00 24.10 -29.40
C LYS A 986 -32.94 22.93 -29.68
N PHE A 987 -32.48 21.69 -29.62
CA PHE A 987 -33.29 20.48 -29.85
C PHE A 987 -34.32 20.27 -28.74
N CYS A 988 -33.90 20.43 -27.46
CA CYS A 988 -34.71 20.16 -26.27
C CYS A 988 -35.53 21.40 -25.82
N PHE A 989 -35.27 22.58 -26.32
CA PHE A 989 -35.87 23.84 -25.85
C PHE A 989 -37.40 23.83 -25.85
N LYS A 990 -38.02 23.30 -26.91
CA LYS A 990 -39.50 23.20 -27.00
C LYS A 990 -40.07 22.26 -25.92
N LEU A 991 -39.34 21.19 -25.59
CA LEU A 991 -39.74 20.24 -24.57
C LEU A 991 -39.61 20.84 -23.17
N ASP A 992 -38.51 21.52 -22.90
CA ASP A 992 -38.25 22.24 -21.65
C ASP A 992 -39.35 23.31 -21.41
N SER A 993 -39.62 24.12 -22.40
CA SER A 993 -40.66 25.17 -22.31
C SER A 993 -42.08 24.64 -22.08
N LYS A 994 -42.38 23.44 -22.63
CA LYS A 994 -43.68 22.76 -22.35
C LYS A 994 -43.78 22.24 -20.93
N LEU A 995 -42.71 21.61 -20.41
CA LEU A 995 -42.66 21.09 -19.07
C LEU A 995 -42.71 22.23 -18.03
N ARG A 996 -41.95 23.32 -18.26
CA ARG A 996 -42.01 24.50 -17.38
C ARG A 996 -43.40 25.06 -17.25
N LYS A 997 -44.17 25.19 -18.33
CA LYS A 997 -45.54 25.65 -18.32
C LYS A 997 -46.51 24.76 -17.47
N ILE A 998 -46.15 23.50 -17.22
CA ILE A 998 -46.99 22.61 -16.42
C ILE A 998 -46.81 22.89 -14.93
N TYR A 999 -45.59 23.16 -14.44
CA TYR A 999 -45.33 23.39 -13.02
C TYR A 999 -45.19 24.89 -12.63
N GLU A 1000 -45.09 25.81 -13.62
CA GLU A 1000 -45.14 27.26 -13.36
C GLU A 1000 -46.58 27.80 -13.32
N ARG A 1001 -47.63 26.97 -13.49
CA ARG A 1001 -49.00 27.39 -13.60
C ARG A 1001 -49.61 28.05 -12.34
N GLU A 1002 -48.94 27.95 -11.20
CA GLU A 1002 -49.33 28.57 -9.95
C GLU A 1002 -48.14 29.28 -9.28
N LYS A 1003 -47.68 30.40 -9.84
CA LYS A 1003 -46.93 31.33 -8.99
C LYS A 1003 -47.93 32.06 -8.14
N LEU A 1004 -47.84 31.82 -6.81
CA LEU A 1004 -48.52 32.66 -5.82
C LEU A 1004 -48.14 34.14 -6.08
N ASN A 1005 -49.11 34.97 -6.34
CA ASN A 1005 -49.01 36.43 -6.53
C ASN A 1005 -48.47 37.08 -5.27
#